data_1ba97697058daf62da4a9be3e7ea99c3
#
_entry.id   1ba97697058daf62da4a9be3e7ea99c3
#
_cell.length_a   1.000
_cell.length_b   1.000
_cell.length_c   1.000
_cell.angle_alpha   90.00
_cell.angle_beta   90.00
_cell.angle_gamma   90.00
#
_symmetry.space_group_name_H-M   'P 1'
#
loop_
_entity.id
_entity.type
_entity.pdbx_description
1 polymer ?
#
loop_
_entity_poly.entity_id
_entity_poly.type
_entity_poly.pdbx_seq_one_letter_code
_entity_poly.pdbx_strand_id
1 'polypeptide(L)'
;LGPVIGASIQVEGTSNGCITDIDGNYTLPNVPSNATLVFSYIGYQTQKIAVAGKTHINVTLSEDSQLLQEVVVVGYGVQRKSDLTGAVASVKTADALKSTPTGNVSDALQGRMAGVSVLSGSGDPSGDNTIRVRGINSITAETGPLVVIDGFIGGSLQSLNPADIASIEVLKDASATAVYGSRGANGVILVTTKNPEKDKLTVSFNAFANIKTVAKYPDNLSPYEYANLVNDYGKEYFGYGDNHFYSPEQLEAFKSGKAGYDYSREIFRSPAVTQNYELSIAGGGEKTTFLASLRYQDDQGIIKESGSQIYSWRLKVDTKIKKWLKAGLNIYGHYRETSKPRITEYDGLIQQSMYFPSTIEPKNEEGEYNNSFFDGGKAYNPMGYIWESSNSNKTINNRIQGYVQFDILDGLSFRSQLGVLFDNRLNTSVENEDSYYSYKNSLTQGQARSYWNTSWLNTNTLSYVKEFNENHRINATAVFEQSYDNNYNHTGTGYNLDYIDMIGVNNLAWSDSNLAAIASDRSINTLMSGMLRVNYVFMNRYMLTASIRADGSSRLKDKWSYFPSAALAWDLKQENFLKENSFIDQLKLRLGYGSVGNQAVEAYRIYSKMTPVTVTTPNGSSSTAYKIDRPAAPFLKWERNDQFNVGVDFGILNGRVRLTADWYSKLSKDILLEVARPSHMGYTAILDNAGEIKNTGVEFTISADPFSDKEFSWHTDLTLSHNKGTFNKIPTANHRQQQAGNFQNQIFQMIEGEKLGSFWGYTFAGVWQEDDVNAPFVDANGQTNGKTNGEVYKVKPGNSKYVDVNKDGVYNDADQGIIGCGQPTFNWGWNNTFNYKNFDFSFFVVGFHGFDIYNATHQMGYNLIKSQQMAGVTPMRELLNRWTPTNTNTDIPGFVKGGTENKDFFSTRFVENGSFIKMKSITLGYTLPEATCRSLGINNLRVYASVQNPFHITKYSGLDPEATMGSPLVQGVDWGAYPNSRNYLIGLNFSF
;
A
#
# COMPACT_ATOMS: atom_id res chain seq x y z
N LEU A 1 46.21 -3.11 1.27
CA LEU A 1 46.51 -3.10 -0.14
C LEU A 1 46.95 -4.51 -0.50
N GLY A 2 46.15 -5.29 -1.23
CA GLY A 2 46.49 -6.62 -1.71
C GLY A 2 46.95 -6.59 -3.19
N PRO A 3 47.50 -7.69 -3.73
CA PRO A 3 47.85 -7.78 -5.13
C PRO A 3 46.59 -7.67 -6.01
N VAL A 4 46.71 -6.94 -7.14
CA VAL A 4 45.64 -6.84 -8.12
C VAL A 4 45.88 -7.89 -9.17
N ILE A 5 45.08 -8.95 -9.20
CA ILE A 5 45.16 -10.10 -10.12
C ILE A 5 44.49 -9.74 -11.43
N GLY A 6 45.15 -9.99 -12.57
CA GLY A 6 44.59 -9.78 -13.91
C GLY A 6 44.57 -8.31 -14.36
N ALA A 7 45.31 -7.42 -13.71
CA ALA A 7 45.48 -6.05 -14.21
C ALA A 7 46.22 -6.07 -15.52
N SER A 8 45.73 -5.32 -16.50
CA SER A 8 46.36 -5.20 -17.83
C SER A 8 47.46 -4.15 -17.81
N ILE A 9 48.63 -4.51 -18.28
CA ILE A 9 49.79 -3.65 -18.48
C ILE A 9 50.11 -3.63 -19.98
N GLN A 10 50.12 -2.46 -20.60
CA GLN A 10 50.39 -2.33 -22.04
C GLN A 10 51.36 -1.18 -22.32
N VAL A 11 52.27 -1.37 -23.25
CA VAL A 11 53.08 -0.28 -23.74
C VAL A 11 52.24 0.63 -24.63
N GLU A 12 52.14 1.90 -24.29
CA GLU A 12 51.30 2.90 -24.96
C GLU A 12 51.56 2.93 -26.47
N GLY A 13 50.46 2.84 -27.26
CA GLY A 13 50.53 2.88 -28.71
C GLY A 13 50.98 1.57 -29.36
N THR A 14 51.17 0.47 -28.65
CA THR A 14 51.60 -0.83 -29.18
C THR A 14 50.68 -1.96 -28.76
N SER A 15 50.82 -3.13 -29.34
CA SER A 15 50.15 -4.37 -28.91
C SER A 15 50.99 -5.16 -27.89
N ASN A 16 52.14 -4.64 -27.41
CA ASN A 16 52.94 -5.30 -26.41
C ASN A 16 52.33 -5.10 -25.02
N GLY A 17 51.86 -6.17 -24.40
CA GLY A 17 51.20 -6.11 -23.10
C GLY A 17 51.15 -7.45 -22.38
N CYS A 18 50.90 -7.44 -21.09
CA CYS A 18 50.71 -8.61 -20.23
C CYS A 18 49.64 -8.34 -19.19
N ILE A 19 49.32 -9.32 -18.35
CA ILE A 19 48.44 -9.22 -17.20
C ILE A 19 49.18 -9.64 -15.93
N THR A 20 48.75 -9.11 -14.76
CA THR A 20 49.34 -9.54 -13.49
C THR A 20 48.88 -10.95 -13.10
N ASP A 21 49.81 -11.69 -12.47
CA ASP A 21 49.56 -13.02 -11.89
C ASP A 21 48.78 -12.96 -10.54
N ILE A 22 48.64 -14.12 -9.88
CA ILE A 22 47.89 -14.25 -8.60
C ILE A 22 48.55 -13.49 -7.45
N ASP A 23 49.81 -13.14 -7.52
CA ASP A 23 50.54 -12.35 -6.55
C ASP A 23 50.65 -10.88 -6.95
N GLY A 24 50.01 -10.46 -8.06
CA GLY A 24 50.04 -9.10 -8.60
C GLY A 24 51.35 -8.77 -9.32
N ASN A 25 52.24 -9.76 -9.63
CA ASN A 25 53.44 -9.54 -10.37
C ASN A 25 53.18 -9.60 -11.90
N TYR A 26 53.99 -8.86 -12.66
CA TYR A 26 53.95 -8.86 -14.11
C TYR A 26 55.37 -8.83 -14.69
N THR A 27 55.54 -9.39 -15.88
CA THR A 27 56.79 -9.34 -16.64
C THR A 27 56.44 -8.96 -18.09
N LEU A 28 56.98 -7.85 -18.55
CA LEU A 28 56.73 -7.35 -19.90
C LEU A 28 58.07 -7.21 -20.63
N PRO A 29 58.41 -8.12 -21.54
CA PRO A 29 59.68 -8.07 -22.27
C PRO A 29 59.65 -7.04 -23.42
N ASN A 30 60.81 -6.65 -23.89
CA ASN A 30 61.00 -5.78 -25.08
C ASN A 30 60.37 -4.39 -24.93
N VAL A 31 60.43 -3.77 -23.74
CA VAL A 31 59.91 -2.43 -23.49
C VAL A 31 61.01 -1.40 -23.72
N PRO A 32 60.85 -0.40 -24.65
CA PRO A 32 61.81 0.68 -24.81
C PRO A 32 61.99 1.51 -23.55
N SER A 33 63.24 1.96 -23.28
CA SER A 33 63.53 2.74 -22.07
C SER A 33 62.80 4.08 -21.96
N ASN A 34 62.30 4.62 -23.06
CA ASN A 34 61.51 5.85 -23.16
C ASN A 34 59.97 5.60 -23.27
N ALA A 35 59.55 4.35 -23.14
CA ALA A 35 58.13 3.98 -23.30
C ALA A 35 57.30 4.41 -22.06
N THR A 36 56.01 4.55 -22.24
CA THR A 36 55.01 4.71 -21.19
C THR A 36 54.21 3.42 -21.04
N LEU A 37 54.11 2.89 -19.85
CA LEU A 37 53.22 1.77 -19.53
C LEU A 37 51.87 2.27 -19.09
N VAL A 38 50.83 1.68 -19.65
CA VAL A 38 49.42 1.94 -19.27
C VAL A 38 48.95 0.77 -18.42
N PHE A 39 48.63 1.05 -17.16
CA PHE A 39 48.08 0.09 -16.22
C PHE A 39 46.55 0.30 -16.14
N SER A 40 45.81 -0.71 -16.43
CA SER A 40 44.33 -0.66 -16.36
C SER A 40 43.76 -1.91 -15.71
N TYR A 41 42.74 -1.72 -14.87
CA TYR A 41 41.97 -2.79 -14.27
C TYR A 41 40.53 -2.33 -14.03
N ILE A 42 39.57 -3.24 -14.13
CA ILE A 42 38.15 -2.91 -13.94
C ILE A 42 37.93 -2.40 -12.52
N GLY A 43 37.35 -1.18 -12.37
CA GLY A 43 37.13 -0.55 -11.08
C GLY A 43 38.32 0.28 -10.56
N TYR A 44 39.39 0.45 -11.32
CA TYR A 44 40.55 1.27 -10.96
C TYR A 44 40.86 2.32 -12.02
N GLN A 45 41.40 3.46 -11.59
CA GLN A 45 41.83 4.51 -12.51
C GLN A 45 43.02 4.04 -13.36
N THR A 46 42.90 4.20 -14.67
CA THR A 46 44.01 3.89 -15.60
C THR A 46 45.18 4.81 -15.27
N GLN A 47 46.35 4.24 -15.01
CA GLN A 47 47.57 5.01 -14.72
C GLN A 47 48.58 4.85 -15.87
N LYS A 48 49.23 5.94 -16.25
CA LYS A 48 50.31 5.96 -17.22
C LYS A 48 51.58 6.28 -16.51
N ILE A 49 52.59 5.39 -16.62
CA ILE A 49 53.87 5.53 -15.94
C ILE A 49 55.01 5.40 -16.97
N ALA A 50 55.87 6.42 -17.02
CA ALA A 50 57.05 6.36 -17.89
C ALA A 50 58.04 5.33 -17.35
N VAL A 51 58.57 4.48 -18.22
CA VAL A 51 59.60 3.47 -17.88
C VAL A 51 60.90 4.13 -17.41
N ALA A 52 61.32 5.20 -18.09
CA ALA A 52 62.51 5.99 -17.72
C ALA A 52 63.74 5.17 -17.36
N GLY A 53 63.97 4.06 -18.07
CA GLY A 53 65.08 3.14 -17.84
C GLY A 53 64.97 2.24 -16.61
N LYS A 54 63.83 2.23 -15.91
CA LYS A 54 63.62 1.36 -14.72
C LYS A 54 63.36 -0.09 -15.17
N THR A 55 63.92 -1.06 -14.49
CA THR A 55 63.68 -2.48 -14.68
C THR A 55 62.63 -3.06 -13.72
N HIS A 56 62.29 -2.33 -12.66
CA HIS A 56 61.23 -2.68 -11.74
C HIS A 56 60.35 -1.46 -11.53
N ILE A 57 59.04 -1.63 -11.72
CA ILE A 57 58.03 -0.58 -11.57
C ILE A 57 56.87 -1.14 -10.72
N ASN A 58 56.76 -0.70 -9.49
CA ASN A 58 55.62 -1.00 -8.62
C ASN A 58 54.57 0.08 -8.77
N VAL A 59 53.30 -0.34 -8.92
CA VAL A 59 52.19 0.57 -9.14
C VAL A 59 51.10 0.27 -8.12
N THR A 60 50.63 1.30 -7.48
CA THR A 60 49.42 1.22 -6.66
C THR A 60 48.28 1.80 -7.46
N LEU A 61 47.33 0.97 -7.89
CA LEU A 61 46.13 1.42 -8.59
C LEU A 61 45.18 2.07 -7.55
N SER A 62 44.77 3.29 -7.83
CA SER A 62 43.69 3.96 -7.06
C SER A 62 42.34 3.47 -7.57
N GLU A 63 41.44 3.11 -6.67
CA GLU A 63 40.07 2.77 -7.08
C GLU A 63 39.49 3.94 -7.89
N ASP A 64 38.86 3.61 -8.98
CA ASP A 64 38.16 4.60 -9.79
C ASP A 64 36.90 4.99 -9.03
N SER A 65 36.97 6.09 -8.30
CA SER A 65 35.84 6.72 -7.62
C SER A 65 34.87 7.42 -8.61
N GLN A 66 35.15 7.37 -9.93
CA GLN A 66 34.09 7.58 -10.90
C GLN A 66 33.11 6.44 -10.70
N LEU A 67 32.08 6.74 -9.92
CA LEU A 67 30.84 5.97 -9.81
C LEU A 67 30.63 5.19 -11.10
N LEU A 68 30.71 3.85 -11.05
CA LEU A 68 30.13 2.98 -12.06
C LEU A 68 28.83 3.64 -12.45
N GLN A 69 28.72 4.11 -13.71
CA GLN A 69 27.64 4.97 -14.15
C GLN A 69 26.34 4.21 -13.88
N GLU A 70 25.76 4.45 -12.71
CA GLU A 70 24.54 3.79 -12.27
C GLU A 70 23.47 4.13 -13.30
N VAL A 71 23.01 3.11 -14.02
CA VAL A 71 21.98 3.24 -15.03
C VAL A 71 20.63 2.94 -14.38
N VAL A 72 19.66 3.76 -14.67
CA VAL A 72 18.30 3.68 -14.16
C VAL A 72 17.36 3.41 -15.33
N VAL A 73 16.44 2.48 -15.17
CA VAL A 73 15.37 2.27 -16.15
C VAL A 73 14.38 3.42 -16.03
N VAL A 74 14.15 4.13 -17.13
CA VAL A 74 13.18 5.25 -17.18
C VAL A 74 12.29 5.05 -18.40
N GLY A 75 11.08 4.60 -18.15
CA GLY A 75 10.11 4.32 -19.21
C GLY A 75 10.58 3.20 -20.14
N TYR A 76 10.59 3.48 -21.43
CA TYR A 76 10.97 2.50 -22.48
C TYR A 76 12.47 2.48 -22.77
N GLY A 77 13.32 3.02 -21.89
CA GLY A 77 14.76 3.08 -22.09
C GLY A 77 15.55 3.09 -20.78
N VAL A 78 16.88 3.01 -20.94
CA VAL A 78 17.84 3.08 -19.83
C VAL A 78 18.59 4.40 -19.94
N GLN A 79 18.78 5.10 -18.81
CA GLN A 79 19.53 6.35 -18.74
C GLN A 79 20.58 6.28 -17.64
N ARG A 80 21.66 7.04 -17.79
CA ARG A 80 22.60 7.26 -16.69
C ARG A 80 21.91 8.05 -15.59
N LYS A 81 22.10 7.66 -14.34
CA LYS A 81 21.52 8.39 -13.18
C LYS A 81 21.91 9.86 -13.15
N SER A 82 23.14 10.16 -13.61
CA SER A 82 23.65 11.52 -13.79
C SER A 82 22.81 12.37 -14.75
N ASP A 83 22.20 11.75 -15.77
CA ASP A 83 21.48 12.44 -16.84
C ASP A 83 19.98 12.65 -16.55
N LEU A 84 19.50 12.11 -15.43
CA LEU A 84 18.09 12.24 -15.05
C LEU A 84 17.73 13.70 -14.79
N THR A 85 16.67 14.15 -15.43
CA THR A 85 16.09 15.50 -15.22
C THR A 85 14.87 15.48 -14.28
N GLY A 86 14.21 14.34 -14.16
CA GLY A 86 13.01 14.15 -13.32
C GLY A 86 13.30 13.62 -11.92
N ALA A 87 12.29 13.70 -11.03
CA ALA A 87 12.35 13.16 -9.68
C ALA A 87 12.12 11.64 -9.70
N VAL A 88 13.18 10.87 -9.51
CA VAL A 88 13.17 9.40 -9.47
C VAL A 88 13.78 8.94 -8.14
N ALA A 89 13.04 8.13 -7.40
CA ALA A 89 13.58 7.42 -6.24
C ALA A 89 13.91 5.98 -6.61
N SER A 90 15.02 5.44 -6.14
CA SER A 90 15.49 4.09 -6.45
C SER A 90 15.88 3.36 -5.18
N VAL A 91 15.50 2.08 -5.07
CA VAL A 91 15.90 1.18 -4.00
C VAL A 91 16.46 -0.10 -4.61
N LYS A 92 17.68 -0.48 -4.19
CA LYS A 92 18.24 -1.80 -4.49
C LYS A 92 17.56 -2.84 -3.61
N THR A 93 16.83 -3.76 -4.22
CA THR A 93 16.01 -4.73 -3.48
C THR A 93 16.85 -5.63 -2.58
N ALA A 94 18.07 -5.98 -3.00
CA ALA A 94 18.96 -6.79 -2.17
C ALA A 94 19.27 -6.13 -0.83
N ASP A 95 19.52 -4.81 -0.79
CA ASP A 95 19.83 -4.07 0.44
C ASP A 95 18.56 -3.91 1.31
N ALA A 96 17.42 -3.66 0.68
CA ALA A 96 16.14 -3.58 1.36
C ALA A 96 15.75 -4.91 2.05
N LEU A 97 15.90 -6.03 1.34
CA LEU A 97 15.61 -7.37 1.86
C LEU A 97 16.63 -7.82 2.90
N LYS A 98 17.89 -7.38 2.80
CA LYS A 98 18.91 -7.68 3.79
C LYS A 98 18.57 -7.07 5.14
N SER A 99 18.03 -5.85 5.17
CA SER A 99 17.64 -5.12 6.38
C SER A 99 16.21 -5.42 6.84
N THR A 100 15.30 -5.76 5.94
CA THR A 100 13.89 -6.10 6.24
C THR A 100 13.48 -7.32 5.42
N PRO A 101 13.83 -8.53 5.87
CA PRO A 101 13.45 -9.76 5.17
C PRO A 101 11.93 -9.91 5.14
N THR A 102 11.34 -10.02 3.97
CA THR A 102 9.89 -10.14 3.80
C THR A 102 9.53 -10.94 2.56
N GLY A 103 8.39 -11.58 2.59
CA GLY A 103 7.77 -12.21 1.43
C GLY A 103 6.93 -11.27 0.56
N ASN A 104 6.71 -10.02 1.00
CA ASN A 104 5.93 -9.03 0.28
C ASN A 104 6.80 -7.82 -0.10
N VAL A 105 6.90 -7.54 -1.41
CA VAL A 105 7.71 -6.45 -1.96
C VAL A 105 7.29 -5.08 -1.45
N SER A 106 5.99 -4.84 -1.26
CA SER A 106 5.48 -3.55 -0.78
C SER A 106 5.93 -3.22 0.64
N ASP A 107 6.08 -4.22 1.52
CA ASP A 107 6.61 -4.02 2.88
C ASP A 107 8.05 -3.51 2.88
N ALA A 108 8.85 -3.97 1.90
CA ALA A 108 10.23 -3.53 1.74
C ALA A 108 10.35 -2.08 1.25
N LEU A 109 9.28 -1.46 0.74
CA LEU A 109 9.27 -0.07 0.25
C LEU A 109 8.88 0.96 1.32
N GLN A 110 8.17 0.55 2.37
CA GLN A 110 7.66 1.45 3.41
C GLN A 110 8.79 2.30 4.02
N GLY A 111 8.66 3.64 3.96
CA GLY A 111 9.62 4.58 4.55
C GLY A 111 10.99 4.67 3.87
N ARG A 112 11.24 3.96 2.75
CA ARG A 112 12.54 3.97 2.06
C ARG A 112 12.64 4.97 0.92
N MET A 113 11.53 5.54 0.50
CA MET A 113 11.47 6.48 -0.62
C MET A 113 10.70 7.73 -0.22
N ALA A 114 11.35 8.88 -0.24
CA ALA A 114 10.67 10.15 -0.02
C ALA A 114 9.57 10.37 -1.07
N GLY A 115 8.40 10.87 -0.65
CA GLY A 115 7.23 11.08 -1.50
C GLY A 115 6.43 9.81 -1.82
N VAL A 116 6.83 8.65 -1.27
CA VAL A 116 6.10 7.38 -1.39
C VAL A 116 5.59 6.98 -0.01
N SER A 117 4.29 7.00 0.17
CA SER A 117 3.62 6.53 1.39
C SER A 117 3.16 5.10 1.17
N VAL A 118 3.61 4.20 2.03
CA VAL A 118 3.15 2.80 2.06
C VAL A 118 2.55 2.57 3.44
N LEU A 119 1.26 2.27 3.49
CA LEU A 119 0.54 1.97 4.72
C LEU A 119 0.09 0.51 4.68
N SER A 120 0.44 -0.22 5.75
CA SER A 120 -0.07 -1.57 5.99
C SER A 120 -1.43 -1.47 6.67
N GLY A 121 -2.46 -1.12 5.89
CA GLY A 121 -3.83 -0.92 6.41
C GLY A 121 -4.48 -2.18 6.97
N SER A 122 -3.86 -3.34 6.79
CA SER A 122 -4.32 -4.63 7.33
C SER A 122 -3.15 -5.57 7.53
N GLY A 123 -3.10 -6.24 8.68
CA GLY A 123 -2.19 -7.36 8.97
C GLY A 123 -2.62 -8.71 8.37
N ASP A 124 -3.71 -8.75 7.62
CA ASP A 124 -4.24 -9.93 6.94
C ASP A 124 -3.23 -10.44 5.90
N PRO A 125 -2.83 -11.74 5.92
CA PRO A 125 -1.95 -12.33 4.90
C PRO A 125 -2.47 -12.21 3.47
N SER A 126 -3.78 -12.02 3.28
CA SER A 126 -4.39 -11.79 1.97
C SER A 126 -4.43 -10.31 1.56
N GLY A 127 -4.14 -9.38 2.50
CA GLY A 127 -4.28 -7.94 2.33
C GLY A 127 -3.19 -7.33 1.45
N ASP A 128 -3.53 -6.23 0.77
CA ASP A 128 -2.61 -5.40 0.01
C ASP A 128 -2.23 -4.14 0.78
N ASN A 129 -0.96 -3.74 0.73
CA ASN A 129 -0.54 -2.45 1.24
C ASN A 129 -1.02 -1.33 0.33
N THR A 130 -1.51 -0.26 0.93
CA THR A 130 -1.86 0.96 0.19
C THR A 130 -0.60 1.76 -0.12
N ILE A 131 -0.27 1.87 -1.42
CA ILE A 131 0.87 2.68 -1.90
C ILE A 131 0.34 3.96 -2.54
N ARG A 132 0.89 5.10 -2.15
CA ARG A 132 0.57 6.42 -2.72
C ARG A 132 1.83 7.20 -3.03
N VAL A 133 1.83 7.89 -4.18
CA VAL A 133 2.92 8.75 -4.60
C VAL A 133 2.43 10.20 -4.67
N ARG A 134 2.96 11.06 -3.78
CA ARG A 134 2.63 12.50 -3.73
C ARG A 134 1.13 12.78 -3.55
N GLY A 135 0.47 12.01 -2.68
CA GLY A 135 -0.92 12.23 -2.27
C GLY A 135 -1.98 11.60 -3.18
N ILE A 136 -3.21 12.04 -3.02
CA ILE A 136 -4.41 11.55 -3.71
C ILE A 136 -4.73 12.49 -4.88
N ASN A 137 -5.03 11.92 -6.05
CA ASN A 137 -5.19 12.67 -7.29
C ASN A 137 -6.58 12.52 -7.93
N SER A 138 -7.38 11.59 -7.48
CA SER A 138 -8.75 11.35 -7.94
C SER A 138 -9.64 10.94 -6.79
N ILE A 139 -10.95 11.09 -6.97
CA ILE A 139 -11.97 10.77 -5.97
C ILE A 139 -12.61 9.42 -6.29
N THR A 140 -12.90 9.17 -7.55
CA THR A 140 -13.65 7.99 -8.02
C THR A 140 -12.79 6.92 -8.66
N ALA A 141 -11.55 7.28 -9.07
CA ALA A 141 -10.61 6.34 -9.68
C ALA A 141 -9.67 5.70 -8.68
N GLU A 142 -8.99 4.64 -9.11
CA GLU A 142 -7.85 4.08 -8.39
C GLU A 142 -6.78 5.13 -8.19
N THR A 143 -6.25 5.22 -6.98
CA THR A 143 -5.23 6.20 -6.58
C THR A 143 -3.85 5.56 -6.38
N GLY A 144 -3.73 4.25 -6.60
CA GLY A 144 -2.48 3.52 -6.56
C GLY A 144 -1.56 3.83 -7.76
N PRO A 145 -0.24 3.73 -7.59
CA PRO A 145 0.71 3.91 -8.68
C PRO A 145 0.62 2.76 -9.70
N LEU A 146 0.95 3.08 -10.95
CA LEU A 146 1.10 2.08 -12.00
C LEU A 146 2.33 1.20 -11.72
N VAL A 147 2.16 -0.12 -11.72
CA VAL A 147 3.28 -1.05 -11.61
C VAL A 147 3.69 -1.54 -13.00
N VAL A 148 4.98 -1.43 -13.31
CA VAL A 148 5.59 -1.87 -14.57
C VAL A 148 6.73 -2.83 -14.24
N ILE A 149 6.66 -4.06 -14.75
CA ILE A 149 7.65 -5.11 -14.48
C ILE A 149 8.36 -5.46 -15.79
N ASP A 150 9.69 -5.22 -15.85
CA ASP A 150 10.51 -5.43 -17.05
C ASP A 150 9.89 -4.79 -18.32
N GLY A 151 9.27 -3.61 -18.17
CA GLY A 151 8.63 -2.87 -19.26
C GLY A 151 7.19 -3.30 -19.57
N PHE A 152 6.61 -4.26 -18.84
CA PHE A 152 5.20 -4.63 -18.99
C PHE A 152 4.33 -3.90 -17.95
N ILE A 153 3.31 -3.24 -18.44
CA ILE A 153 2.38 -2.42 -17.67
C ILE A 153 1.29 -3.29 -17.01
N GLY A 154 0.89 -2.95 -15.78
CA GLY A 154 -0.21 -3.59 -15.07
C GLY A 154 0.20 -4.79 -14.21
N GLY A 155 1.41 -4.76 -13.61
CA GLY A 155 1.88 -5.73 -12.62
C GLY A 155 1.25 -5.57 -11.23
N SER A 156 1.33 -6.62 -10.40
CA SER A 156 1.12 -6.56 -8.97
C SER A 156 2.44 -6.86 -8.26
N LEU A 157 2.79 -6.06 -7.26
CA LEU A 157 4.01 -6.28 -6.45
C LEU A 157 3.90 -7.57 -5.64
N GLN A 158 2.70 -8.00 -5.26
CA GLN A 158 2.47 -9.25 -4.54
C GLN A 158 2.76 -10.50 -5.37
N SER A 159 2.64 -10.40 -6.71
CA SER A 159 2.90 -11.53 -7.61
C SER A 159 4.38 -11.82 -7.81
N LEU A 160 5.26 -10.93 -7.34
CA LEU A 160 6.69 -11.05 -7.54
C LEU A 160 7.37 -11.75 -6.37
N ASN A 161 8.35 -12.58 -6.72
CA ASN A 161 9.32 -13.05 -5.74
C ASN A 161 10.31 -11.91 -5.44
N PRO A 162 10.41 -11.42 -4.18
CA PRO A 162 11.35 -10.37 -3.83
C PRO A 162 12.80 -10.69 -4.20
N ALA A 163 13.20 -11.96 -4.13
CA ALA A 163 14.56 -12.38 -4.47
C ALA A 163 14.90 -12.25 -5.96
N ASP A 164 13.90 -12.24 -6.85
CA ASP A 164 14.11 -12.06 -8.29
C ASP A 164 14.26 -10.60 -8.71
N ILE A 165 14.06 -9.64 -7.81
CA ILE A 165 14.09 -8.22 -8.12
C ILE A 165 15.52 -7.68 -7.95
N ALA A 166 16.01 -6.92 -8.93
CA ALA A 166 17.28 -6.21 -8.85
C ALA A 166 17.11 -4.82 -8.23
N SER A 167 16.14 -4.05 -8.75
CA SER A 167 15.85 -2.69 -8.28
C SER A 167 14.39 -2.33 -8.47
N ILE A 168 13.96 -1.35 -7.69
CA ILE A 168 12.65 -0.72 -7.80
C ILE A 168 12.87 0.78 -7.90
N GLU A 169 12.40 1.37 -8.98
CA GLU A 169 12.41 2.81 -9.22
C GLU A 169 10.98 3.35 -9.13
N VAL A 170 10.81 4.51 -8.50
CA VAL A 170 9.53 5.22 -8.47
C VAL A 170 9.66 6.55 -9.18
N LEU A 171 8.91 6.70 -10.29
CA LEU A 171 8.77 7.94 -11.02
C LEU A 171 7.69 8.78 -10.35
N LYS A 172 8.07 9.97 -9.85
CA LYS A 172 7.20 10.77 -8.98
C LYS A 172 6.66 12.03 -9.65
N ASP A 173 7.34 12.56 -10.65
CA ASP A 173 6.93 13.78 -11.35
C ASP A 173 6.33 13.50 -12.73
N ALA A 174 5.58 14.49 -13.25
CA ALA A 174 4.90 14.37 -14.54
C ALA A 174 5.88 14.27 -15.72
N SER A 175 7.10 14.80 -15.62
CA SER A 175 8.09 14.70 -16.69
C SER A 175 8.64 13.29 -16.84
N ALA A 176 8.81 12.57 -15.73
CA ALA A 176 9.22 11.18 -15.72
C ALA A 176 8.06 10.22 -16.05
N THR A 177 6.83 10.51 -15.56
CA THR A 177 5.65 9.63 -15.73
C THR A 177 4.90 9.86 -17.05
N ALA A 178 5.13 10.99 -17.76
CA ALA A 178 4.48 11.29 -19.05
C ALA A 178 4.69 10.20 -20.11
N VAL A 179 5.76 9.45 -20.03
CA VAL A 179 6.02 8.30 -20.94
C VAL A 179 4.94 7.21 -20.81
N TYR A 180 4.25 7.12 -19.68
CA TYR A 180 3.14 6.20 -19.42
C TYR A 180 1.76 6.84 -19.63
N GLY A 181 1.74 8.15 -19.96
CA GLY A 181 0.54 8.91 -20.33
C GLY A 181 -0.57 8.82 -19.31
N SER A 182 -1.76 8.46 -19.78
CA SER A 182 -2.98 8.38 -18.99
C SER A 182 -2.96 7.37 -17.84
N ARG A 183 -1.95 6.50 -17.76
CA ARG A 183 -1.77 5.53 -16.68
C ARG A 183 -0.76 5.99 -15.62
N GLY A 184 -0.01 7.08 -15.89
CA GLY A 184 1.06 7.58 -15.02
C GLY A 184 0.64 8.62 -13.98
N ALA A 185 -0.64 8.98 -13.89
CA ALA A 185 -1.15 10.08 -13.05
C ALA A 185 -0.82 9.94 -11.55
N ASN A 186 -0.84 8.71 -11.04
CA ASN A 186 -0.62 8.40 -9.63
C ASN A 186 0.84 8.00 -9.31
N GLY A 187 1.78 8.29 -10.24
CA GLY A 187 3.15 7.81 -10.16
C GLY A 187 3.30 6.43 -10.80
N VAL A 188 4.55 6.02 -11.02
CA VAL A 188 4.87 4.72 -11.65
C VAL A 188 5.95 4.02 -10.86
N ILE A 189 5.71 2.77 -10.49
CA ILE A 189 6.69 1.88 -9.87
C ILE A 189 7.26 0.99 -10.98
N LEU A 190 8.54 1.17 -11.27
CA LEU A 190 9.28 0.32 -12.21
C LEU A 190 10.00 -0.76 -11.43
N VAL A 191 9.74 -2.00 -11.75
CA VAL A 191 10.43 -3.15 -11.18
C VAL A 191 11.34 -3.73 -12.25
N THR A 192 12.63 -3.68 -11.97
CA THR A 192 13.65 -4.35 -12.80
C THR A 192 14.05 -5.64 -12.11
N THR A 193 13.94 -6.73 -12.84
CA THR A 193 14.30 -8.03 -12.31
C THR A 193 15.74 -8.39 -12.62
N LYS A 194 16.30 -9.30 -11.83
CA LYS A 194 17.68 -9.77 -11.99
C LYS A 194 17.92 -10.32 -13.38
N ASN A 195 19.06 -9.97 -13.94
CA ASN A 195 19.61 -10.57 -15.16
C ASN A 195 20.73 -11.54 -14.77
N PRO A 196 20.78 -12.74 -15.37
CA PRO A 196 21.84 -13.68 -15.08
C PRO A 196 23.19 -13.15 -15.56
N GLU A 197 24.24 -13.46 -14.80
CA GLU A 197 25.61 -13.20 -15.22
C GLU A 197 25.99 -14.11 -16.39
N LYS A 198 26.82 -13.62 -17.31
CA LYS A 198 27.35 -14.42 -18.40
C LYS A 198 28.42 -15.36 -17.86
N ASP A 199 28.53 -16.53 -18.49
CA ASP A 199 29.54 -17.55 -18.23
C ASP A 199 29.62 -18.06 -16.78
N LYS A 200 28.53 -17.85 -16.02
CA LYS A 200 28.40 -18.31 -14.63
C LYS A 200 27.04 -18.95 -14.43
N LEU A 201 27.03 -20.19 -13.98
CA LEU A 201 25.82 -20.84 -13.47
C LEU A 201 25.73 -20.61 -11.96
N THR A 202 24.63 -20.07 -11.50
CA THR A 202 24.37 -19.84 -10.06
C THR A 202 23.06 -20.48 -9.70
N VAL A 203 23.09 -21.33 -8.68
CA VAL A 203 21.89 -21.85 -8.04
C VAL A 203 21.79 -21.19 -6.68
N SER A 204 20.65 -20.55 -6.41
CA SER A 204 20.40 -19.85 -5.16
C SER A 204 19.18 -20.44 -4.47
N PHE A 205 19.29 -20.66 -3.17
CA PHE A 205 18.20 -21.11 -2.31
C PHE A 205 18.06 -20.14 -1.14
N ASN A 206 16.86 -19.59 -0.96
CA ASN A 206 16.51 -18.73 0.16
C ASN A 206 15.37 -19.40 0.94
N ALA A 207 15.49 -19.43 2.25
CA ALA A 207 14.42 -19.92 3.10
C ALA A 207 14.33 -19.10 4.38
N PHE A 208 13.11 -18.90 4.88
CA PHE A 208 12.90 -18.39 6.22
C PHE A 208 11.63 -18.97 6.86
N ALA A 209 11.68 -19.03 8.18
CA ALA A 209 10.53 -19.27 9.03
C ALA A 209 10.28 -18.02 9.89
N ASN A 210 9.01 -17.64 10.04
CA ASN A 210 8.61 -16.48 10.81
C ASN A 210 7.52 -16.90 11.80
N ILE A 211 7.73 -16.57 13.08
CA ILE A 211 6.77 -16.76 14.17
C ILE A 211 6.09 -15.41 14.41
N LYS A 212 4.79 -15.37 14.25
CA LYS A 212 3.97 -14.17 14.44
C LYS A 212 3.24 -14.24 15.78
N THR A 213 3.23 -13.11 16.48
CA THR A 213 2.48 -12.97 17.75
C THR A 213 1.61 -11.73 17.69
N VAL A 214 0.52 -11.73 18.42
CA VAL A 214 -0.36 -10.57 18.57
C VAL A 214 0.40 -9.46 19.30
N ALA A 215 0.42 -8.25 18.73
CA ALA A 215 1.13 -7.12 19.31
C ALA A 215 0.39 -6.50 20.50
N LYS A 216 -0.95 -6.40 20.39
CA LYS A 216 -1.85 -5.86 21.41
C LYS A 216 -3.19 -6.60 21.34
N TYR A 217 -3.73 -6.99 22.48
CA TYR A 217 -5.09 -7.52 22.62
C TYR A 217 -6.06 -6.42 23.03
N PRO A 218 -7.37 -6.56 22.72
CA PRO A 218 -8.38 -5.67 23.28
C PRO A 218 -8.35 -5.68 24.81
N ASP A 219 -8.57 -4.53 25.42
CA ASP A 219 -8.64 -4.39 26.89
C ASP A 219 -10.09 -4.47 27.36
N ASN A 220 -10.64 -5.68 27.32
CA ASN A 220 -12.00 -5.96 27.76
C ASN A 220 -12.07 -6.27 29.27
N LEU A 221 -13.28 -6.12 29.82
CA LEU A 221 -13.58 -6.51 31.20
C LEU A 221 -13.48 -8.04 31.33
N SER A 222 -12.99 -8.50 32.48
CA SER A 222 -13.15 -9.88 32.91
C SER A 222 -14.63 -10.26 33.09
N PRO A 223 -15.01 -11.53 33.03
CA PRO A 223 -16.41 -11.95 33.25
C PRO A 223 -17.00 -11.44 34.59
N TYR A 224 -16.19 -11.40 35.63
CA TYR A 224 -16.60 -10.86 36.94
C TYR A 224 -16.86 -9.34 36.89
N GLU A 225 -15.94 -8.57 36.34
CA GLU A 225 -16.09 -7.11 36.20
C GLU A 225 -17.30 -6.77 35.32
N TYR A 226 -17.47 -7.52 34.22
CA TYR A 226 -18.60 -7.35 33.31
C TYR A 226 -19.94 -7.66 33.99
N ALA A 227 -20.05 -8.77 34.71
CA ALA A 227 -21.28 -9.16 35.41
C ALA A 227 -21.69 -8.11 36.45
N ASN A 228 -20.73 -7.54 37.20
CA ASN A 228 -21.02 -6.43 38.12
C ASN A 228 -21.48 -5.19 37.36
N LEU A 229 -20.84 -4.81 36.26
CA LEU A 229 -21.23 -3.65 35.47
C LEU A 229 -22.65 -3.81 34.90
N VAL A 230 -23.06 -5.02 34.55
CA VAL A 230 -24.41 -5.30 34.06
C VAL A 230 -25.45 -5.21 35.20
N ASN A 231 -25.10 -5.67 36.38
CA ASN A 231 -25.96 -5.46 37.56
C ASN A 231 -26.11 -3.96 37.87
N ASP A 232 -25.02 -3.19 37.81
CA ASP A 232 -25.07 -1.72 37.94
C ASP A 232 -25.94 -1.07 36.86
N TYR A 233 -25.83 -1.52 35.59
CA TYR A 233 -26.70 -1.07 34.51
C TYR A 233 -28.19 -1.34 34.83
N GLY A 234 -28.53 -2.54 35.34
CA GLY A 234 -29.85 -2.88 35.74
C GLY A 234 -30.39 -1.94 36.80
N LYS A 235 -29.58 -1.60 37.79
CA LYS A 235 -29.91 -0.69 38.88
C LYS A 235 -30.04 0.75 38.40
N GLU A 236 -29.07 1.28 37.68
CA GLU A 236 -29.01 2.68 37.24
C GLU A 236 -30.02 3.00 36.13
N TYR A 237 -30.16 2.11 35.15
CA TYR A 237 -30.97 2.35 33.95
C TYR A 237 -32.43 1.91 34.14
N PHE A 238 -32.65 0.73 34.72
CA PHE A 238 -34.00 0.17 34.91
C PHE A 238 -34.59 0.38 36.30
N GLY A 239 -33.75 0.67 37.31
CA GLY A 239 -34.18 0.76 38.69
C GLY A 239 -34.41 -0.60 39.37
N TYR A 240 -33.75 -1.65 38.86
CA TYR A 240 -33.84 -3.00 39.43
C TYR A 240 -33.10 -3.09 40.78
N GLY A 241 -33.34 -4.17 41.53
CA GLY A 241 -32.57 -4.49 42.74
C GLY A 241 -31.13 -4.90 42.46
N ASP A 242 -30.32 -4.91 43.50
CA ASP A 242 -28.96 -5.38 43.42
C ASP A 242 -28.92 -6.85 42.92
N ASN A 243 -27.94 -7.18 42.09
CA ASN A 243 -27.73 -8.54 41.53
C ASN A 243 -28.94 -9.11 40.75
N HIS A 244 -29.67 -8.26 40.05
CA HIS A 244 -30.85 -8.66 39.27
C HIS A 244 -30.51 -9.59 38.11
N PHE A 245 -29.45 -9.27 37.34
CA PHE A 245 -29.05 -10.06 36.18
C PHE A 245 -28.10 -11.23 36.51
N TYR A 246 -27.18 -11.01 37.45
CA TYR A 246 -26.25 -12.03 37.93
C TYR A 246 -26.30 -12.18 39.43
N SER A 247 -26.60 -13.39 39.94
CA SER A 247 -26.65 -13.72 41.35
C SER A 247 -25.27 -13.70 42.01
N PRO A 248 -25.18 -13.61 43.35
CA PRO A 248 -23.91 -13.73 44.06
C PRO A 248 -23.13 -15.01 43.77
N GLU A 249 -23.81 -16.14 43.52
CA GLU A 249 -23.23 -17.42 43.20
C GLU A 249 -22.57 -17.38 41.81
N GLN A 250 -23.24 -16.77 40.83
CA GLN A 250 -22.69 -16.57 39.47
C GLN A 250 -21.49 -15.63 39.52
N LEU A 251 -21.57 -14.52 40.28
CA LEU A 251 -20.44 -13.61 40.46
C LEU A 251 -19.23 -14.31 41.05
N GLU A 252 -19.41 -15.21 42.05
CA GLU A 252 -18.29 -15.98 42.61
C GLU A 252 -17.75 -17.01 41.61
N ALA A 253 -18.58 -17.61 40.76
CA ALA A 253 -18.14 -18.49 39.69
C ALA A 253 -17.26 -17.76 38.67
N PHE A 254 -17.64 -16.55 38.25
CA PHE A 254 -16.83 -15.71 37.35
C PHE A 254 -15.55 -15.25 38.02
N LYS A 255 -15.60 -14.82 39.28
CA LYS A 255 -14.42 -14.40 40.05
C LYS A 255 -13.38 -15.50 40.23
N SER A 256 -13.84 -16.73 40.45
CA SER A 256 -12.96 -17.90 40.58
C SER A 256 -12.48 -18.47 39.25
N GLY A 257 -12.93 -17.94 38.12
CA GLY A 257 -12.58 -18.44 36.79
C GLY A 257 -13.21 -19.80 36.45
N LYS A 258 -14.27 -20.21 37.15
CA LYS A 258 -15.01 -21.45 36.85
C LYS A 258 -16.00 -21.27 35.70
N ALA A 259 -16.37 -20.06 35.38
CA ALA A 259 -17.28 -19.69 34.28
C ALA A 259 -16.79 -18.44 33.57
N GLY A 260 -17.28 -18.22 32.35
CA GLY A 260 -16.94 -17.09 31.49
C GLY A 260 -15.90 -17.40 30.44
N TYR A 261 -15.88 -16.59 29.37
CA TYR A 261 -15.10 -16.81 28.18
C TYR A 261 -14.53 -15.51 27.60
N ASP A 262 -13.24 -15.49 27.23
CA ASP A 262 -12.59 -14.30 26.66
C ASP A 262 -12.57 -14.36 25.12
N TYR A 263 -13.66 -13.94 24.51
CA TYR A 263 -13.81 -13.90 23.06
C TYR A 263 -12.78 -13.00 22.39
N SER A 264 -12.39 -11.91 23.04
CA SER A 264 -11.45 -10.93 22.46
C SER A 264 -10.04 -11.48 22.29
N ARG A 265 -9.69 -12.54 23.00
CA ARG A 265 -8.42 -13.29 22.83
C ARG A 265 -8.57 -14.55 22.02
N GLU A 266 -9.70 -15.25 22.17
CA GLU A 266 -9.90 -16.56 21.56
C GLU A 266 -9.92 -16.54 20.03
N ILE A 267 -10.33 -15.43 19.42
CA ILE A 267 -10.31 -15.27 17.96
C ILE A 267 -8.88 -15.28 17.38
N PHE A 268 -7.87 -15.02 18.22
CA PHE A 268 -6.48 -14.92 17.76
C PHE A 268 -5.77 -16.27 17.82
N ARG A 269 -4.91 -16.49 16.83
CA ARG A 269 -3.90 -17.55 16.77
C ARG A 269 -2.55 -16.95 17.18
N SER A 270 -2.01 -17.37 18.31
CA SER A 270 -0.69 -16.91 18.75
C SER A 270 0.05 -18.08 19.40
N PRO A 271 1.12 -18.61 18.78
CA PRO A 271 1.77 -18.12 17.57
C PRO A 271 1.07 -18.55 16.26
N ALA A 272 1.22 -17.73 15.21
CA ALA A 272 0.99 -18.09 13.83
C ALA A 272 2.35 -18.23 13.11
N VAL A 273 2.42 -19.03 12.07
CA VAL A 273 3.69 -19.36 11.40
C VAL A 273 3.63 -18.99 9.91
N THR A 274 4.75 -18.38 9.41
CA THR A 274 4.99 -18.24 7.98
C THR A 274 6.21 -19.05 7.58
N GLN A 275 6.12 -19.78 6.49
CA GLN A 275 7.26 -20.49 5.86
C GLN A 275 7.42 -19.98 4.44
N ASN A 276 8.67 -19.73 4.01
CA ASN A 276 8.99 -19.32 2.65
C ASN A 276 10.21 -20.07 2.15
N TYR A 277 10.11 -20.62 0.94
CA TYR A 277 11.17 -21.35 0.26
C TYR A 277 11.28 -20.86 -1.18
N GLU A 278 12.47 -20.51 -1.61
CA GLU A 278 12.75 -19.96 -2.94
C GLU A 278 13.95 -20.67 -3.55
N LEU A 279 13.79 -21.18 -4.75
CA LEU A 279 14.88 -21.76 -5.56
C LEU A 279 15.01 -20.96 -6.84
N SER A 280 16.22 -20.50 -7.16
CA SER A 280 16.52 -19.80 -8.42
C SER A 280 17.76 -20.41 -9.08
N ILE A 281 17.69 -20.60 -10.38
CA ILE A 281 18.78 -21.05 -11.23
C ILE A 281 18.97 -19.99 -12.32
N ALA A 282 20.15 -19.38 -12.36
CA ALA A 282 20.50 -18.37 -13.33
C ALA A 282 21.83 -18.69 -13.99
N GLY A 283 21.91 -18.49 -15.29
CA GLY A 283 23.17 -18.75 -16.02
C GLY A 283 23.07 -18.44 -17.49
N GLY A 284 24.10 -18.81 -18.22
CA GLY A 284 24.18 -18.70 -19.69
C GLY A 284 25.55 -18.32 -20.19
N GLY A 285 25.71 -18.35 -21.50
CA GLY A 285 26.94 -17.94 -22.20
C GLY A 285 26.78 -16.60 -22.90
N GLU A 286 27.71 -16.30 -23.82
CA GLU A 286 27.74 -15.04 -24.56
C GLU A 286 26.48 -14.75 -25.40
N LYS A 287 25.81 -15.82 -25.89
CA LYS A 287 24.65 -15.67 -26.78
C LYS A 287 23.33 -15.72 -26.07
N THR A 288 23.20 -16.60 -25.08
CA THR A 288 21.92 -16.85 -24.41
C THR A 288 22.12 -16.88 -22.91
N THR A 289 21.28 -16.16 -22.20
CA THR A 289 21.17 -16.18 -20.72
C THR A 289 19.77 -16.59 -20.31
N PHE A 290 19.67 -17.28 -19.16
CA PHE A 290 18.39 -17.72 -18.62
C PHE A 290 18.34 -17.59 -17.11
N LEU A 291 17.14 -17.37 -16.58
CA LEU A 291 16.80 -17.41 -15.17
C LEU A 291 15.50 -18.22 -15.01
N ALA A 292 15.51 -19.18 -14.12
CA ALA A 292 14.31 -19.91 -13.70
C ALA A 292 14.19 -19.84 -12.18
N SER A 293 13.02 -19.50 -11.66
CA SER A 293 12.78 -19.49 -10.22
C SER A 293 11.43 -20.08 -9.84
N LEU A 294 11.39 -20.70 -8.66
CA LEU A 294 10.21 -21.26 -8.02
C LEU A 294 10.17 -20.78 -6.58
N ARG A 295 8.97 -20.45 -6.09
CA ARG A 295 8.74 -20.06 -4.70
C ARG A 295 7.49 -20.75 -4.17
N TYR A 296 7.56 -21.19 -2.92
CA TYR A 296 6.44 -21.59 -2.10
C TYR A 296 6.43 -20.74 -0.82
N GLN A 297 5.28 -20.19 -0.49
CA GLN A 297 5.06 -19.54 0.80
C GLN A 297 3.73 -20.01 1.37
N ASP A 298 3.74 -20.37 2.66
CA ASP A 298 2.57 -20.59 3.49
C ASP A 298 2.58 -19.57 4.62
N ASP A 299 1.54 -18.76 4.70
CA ASP A 299 1.45 -17.61 5.58
C ASP A 299 0.17 -17.66 6.41
N GLN A 300 0.27 -18.19 7.64
CA GLN A 300 -0.85 -18.21 8.58
C GLN A 300 -1.09 -16.82 9.16
N GLY A 301 -2.35 -16.41 9.23
CA GLY A 301 -2.77 -15.18 9.90
C GLY A 301 -2.83 -15.33 11.41
N ILE A 302 -2.72 -14.20 12.13
CA ILE A 302 -2.90 -14.14 13.60
C ILE A 302 -4.37 -14.23 14.03
N ILE A 303 -5.33 -14.18 13.11
CA ILE A 303 -6.73 -14.55 13.35
C ILE A 303 -6.92 -15.96 12.86
N LYS A 304 -7.66 -16.79 13.65
CA LYS A 304 -7.97 -18.17 13.28
C LYS A 304 -8.65 -18.23 11.91
N GLU A 305 -8.42 -19.31 11.15
CA GLU A 305 -8.95 -19.56 9.80
C GLU A 305 -8.58 -18.50 8.74
N SER A 306 -7.65 -17.59 9.04
CA SER A 306 -7.06 -16.70 8.03
C SER A 306 -5.68 -17.18 7.60
N GLY A 307 -5.40 -17.08 6.29
CA GLY A 307 -4.11 -17.49 5.74
C GLY A 307 -3.98 -17.25 4.24
N SER A 308 -2.77 -17.42 3.72
CA SER A 308 -2.44 -17.30 2.30
C SER A 308 -1.34 -18.28 1.90
N GLN A 309 -1.61 -19.11 0.89
CA GLN A 309 -0.61 -19.98 0.26
C GLN A 309 -0.30 -19.47 -1.14
N ILE A 310 0.99 -19.37 -1.49
CA ILE A 310 1.45 -18.86 -2.78
C ILE A 310 2.47 -19.80 -3.37
N TYR A 311 2.24 -20.21 -4.62
CA TYR A 311 3.22 -20.88 -5.48
C TYR A 311 3.53 -19.93 -6.63
N SER A 312 4.77 -19.48 -6.77
CA SER A 312 5.19 -18.59 -7.86
C SER A 312 6.25 -19.24 -8.72
N TRP A 313 6.22 -18.93 -10.02
CA TRP A 313 7.20 -19.41 -11.01
C TRP A 313 7.62 -18.31 -11.93
N ARG A 314 8.85 -18.42 -12.43
CA ARG A 314 9.40 -17.54 -13.43
C ARG A 314 10.37 -18.27 -14.36
N LEU A 315 10.33 -17.90 -15.64
CA LEU A 315 11.29 -18.27 -16.65
C LEU A 315 11.61 -17.04 -17.51
N LYS A 316 12.88 -16.64 -17.53
CA LYS A 316 13.37 -15.56 -18.40
C LYS A 316 14.48 -16.10 -19.27
N VAL A 317 14.41 -15.86 -20.57
CA VAL A 317 15.44 -16.24 -21.56
C VAL A 317 15.68 -15.04 -22.47
N ASP A 318 16.92 -14.60 -22.56
CA ASP A 318 17.36 -13.56 -23.47
C ASP A 318 18.42 -14.12 -24.39
N THR A 319 18.30 -13.94 -25.72
CA THR A 319 19.21 -14.50 -26.70
C THR A 319 19.62 -13.49 -27.78
N LYS A 320 20.89 -13.51 -28.16
CA LYS A 320 21.48 -12.79 -29.30
C LYS A 320 21.54 -13.72 -30.48
N ILE A 321 20.52 -13.72 -31.33
CA ILE A 321 20.45 -14.61 -32.54
C ILE A 321 21.50 -14.22 -33.55
N LYS A 322 21.64 -12.92 -33.77
CA LYS A 322 22.67 -12.30 -34.62
C LYS A 322 23.18 -11.02 -33.93
N LYS A 323 24.25 -10.41 -34.44
CA LYS A 323 24.77 -9.12 -33.94
C LYS A 323 23.69 -8.02 -33.97
N TRP A 324 22.80 -8.08 -34.95
CA TRP A 324 21.72 -7.12 -35.16
C TRP A 324 20.35 -7.62 -34.73
N LEU A 325 20.19 -8.86 -34.24
CA LEU A 325 18.92 -9.49 -33.88
C LEU A 325 18.98 -10.10 -32.49
N LYS A 326 18.19 -9.60 -31.59
CA LYS A 326 17.98 -10.12 -30.22
C LYS A 326 16.52 -10.50 -30.02
N ALA A 327 16.28 -11.52 -29.24
CA ALA A 327 14.94 -11.93 -28.80
C ALA A 327 14.95 -12.33 -27.35
N GLY A 328 13.81 -12.19 -26.67
CA GLY A 328 13.67 -12.65 -25.30
C GLY A 328 12.25 -13.09 -25.01
N LEU A 329 12.14 -13.94 -23.99
CA LEU A 329 10.91 -14.47 -23.45
C LEU A 329 10.96 -14.37 -21.94
N ASN A 330 9.92 -13.84 -21.31
CA ASN A 330 9.76 -13.76 -19.86
C ASN A 330 8.36 -14.25 -19.50
N ILE A 331 8.29 -15.37 -18.80
CA ILE A 331 7.07 -15.98 -18.30
C ILE A 331 7.14 -15.91 -16.79
N TYR A 332 6.12 -15.38 -16.14
CA TYR A 332 6.01 -15.42 -14.69
C TYR A 332 4.55 -15.47 -14.27
N GLY A 333 4.33 -16.07 -13.13
CA GLY A 333 2.98 -16.22 -12.61
C GLY A 333 2.97 -16.76 -11.20
N HIS A 334 1.75 -16.90 -10.68
CA HIS A 334 1.53 -17.52 -9.39
C HIS A 334 0.15 -18.18 -9.35
N TYR A 335 0.06 -19.21 -8.50
CA TYR A 335 -1.17 -19.69 -7.90
C TYR A 335 -1.20 -19.21 -6.47
N ARG A 336 -2.30 -18.58 -6.07
CA ARG A 336 -2.52 -18.11 -4.70
C ARG A 336 -3.87 -18.60 -4.21
N GLU A 337 -3.88 -19.17 -3.03
CA GLU A 337 -5.09 -19.49 -2.29
C GLU A 337 -5.10 -18.71 -0.99
N THR A 338 -6.21 -18.04 -0.70
CA THR A 338 -6.41 -17.30 0.56
C THR A 338 -7.70 -17.77 1.21
N SER A 339 -7.68 -17.89 2.52
CA SER A 339 -8.86 -18.17 3.33
C SER A 339 -8.99 -17.13 4.42
N LYS A 340 -10.21 -16.75 4.74
CA LYS A 340 -10.51 -15.91 5.89
C LYS A 340 -11.98 -15.95 6.29
N PRO A 341 -12.29 -15.87 7.61
CA PRO A 341 -13.62 -15.56 8.07
C PRO A 341 -13.97 -14.08 7.73
N ARG A 342 -15.19 -13.68 8.00
CA ARG A 342 -15.61 -12.27 7.89
C ARG A 342 -15.00 -11.45 9.04
N ILE A 343 -13.85 -10.78 8.81
CA ILE A 343 -13.03 -10.20 9.87
C ILE A 343 -13.31 -8.71 10.07
N THR A 344 -13.20 -7.95 9.01
CA THR A 344 -13.10 -6.49 9.04
C THR A 344 -14.26 -5.85 8.30
N GLU A 345 -15.33 -5.58 9.00
CA GLU A 345 -16.50 -4.86 8.50
C GLU A 345 -17.29 -4.37 9.70
N TYR A 346 -18.27 -3.54 9.45
CA TYR A 346 -19.36 -3.33 10.41
C TYR A 346 -19.97 -4.71 10.76
N ASP A 347 -20.07 -5.02 12.04
CA ASP A 347 -20.43 -6.35 12.55
C ASP A 347 -19.39 -7.47 12.23
N GLY A 348 -18.11 -7.14 11.98
CA GLY A 348 -17.07 -8.11 11.73
C GLY A 348 -16.56 -8.80 12.99
N LEU A 349 -15.82 -9.91 12.80
CA LEU A 349 -15.34 -10.77 13.90
C LEU A 349 -14.61 -10.02 15.02
N ILE A 350 -13.71 -9.09 14.71
CA ILE A 350 -12.94 -8.34 15.71
C ILE A 350 -13.86 -7.52 16.58
N GLN A 351 -14.80 -6.76 15.96
CA GLN A 351 -15.77 -5.97 16.72
C GLN A 351 -16.67 -6.84 17.58
N GLN A 352 -17.24 -7.90 17.00
CA GLN A 352 -18.13 -8.78 17.73
C GLN A 352 -17.42 -9.44 18.92
N SER A 353 -16.17 -9.84 18.78
CA SER A 353 -15.38 -10.40 19.88
C SER A 353 -15.13 -9.42 21.03
N MET A 354 -15.10 -8.11 20.71
CA MET A 354 -14.95 -7.05 21.72
C MET A 354 -16.27 -6.70 22.42
N TYR A 355 -17.41 -6.93 21.78
CA TYR A 355 -18.72 -6.53 22.29
C TYR A 355 -19.51 -7.68 22.89
N PHE A 356 -19.20 -8.91 22.50
CA PHE A 356 -19.95 -10.06 22.97
C PHE A 356 -19.72 -10.29 24.49
N PRO A 357 -20.77 -10.57 25.28
CA PRO A 357 -20.66 -10.72 26.73
C PRO A 357 -19.72 -11.85 27.12
N SER A 358 -18.73 -11.53 27.91
CA SER A 358 -17.72 -12.50 28.40
C SER A 358 -18.27 -13.50 29.45
N THR A 359 -19.51 -13.31 29.90
CA THR A 359 -20.23 -14.19 30.85
C THR A 359 -20.95 -15.36 30.18
N ILE A 360 -20.97 -15.38 28.83
CA ILE A 360 -21.68 -16.38 28.02
C ILE A 360 -20.67 -17.40 27.49
N GLU A 361 -20.95 -18.68 27.70
CA GLU A 361 -20.16 -19.76 27.11
C GLU A 361 -20.42 -19.84 25.58
N PRO A 362 -19.44 -20.27 24.78
CA PRO A 362 -19.58 -20.33 23.31
C PRO A 362 -20.74 -21.17 22.82
N LYS A 363 -20.98 -22.31 23.46
CA LYS A 363 -22.03 -23.28 23.09
C LYS A 363 -22.85 -23.67 24.31
N ASN A 364 -24.13 -23.98 24.06
CA ASN A 364 -25.03 -24.57 25.05
C ASN A 364 -24.77 -26.08 25.22
N GLU A 365 -25.53 -26.73 26.08
CA GLU A 365 -25.41 -28.18 26.34
C GLU A 365 -25.76 -29.04 25.11
N GLU A 366 -26.60 -28.53 24.23
CA GLU A 366 -26.99 -29.13 22.96
C GLU A 366 -25.93 -29.01 21.86
N GLY A 367 -24.87 -28.18 22.11
CA GLY A 367 -23.79 -27.92 21.15
C GLY A 367 -24.06 -26.77 20.19
N GLU A 368 -25.15 -26.02 20.33
CA GLU A 368 -25.51 -24.86 19.54
C GLU A 368 -24.80 -23.58 20.05
N TYR A 369 -24.54 -22.61 19.17
CA TYR A 369 -23.94 -21.35 19.60
C TYR A 369 -24.91 -20.52 20.46
N ASN A 370 -24.42 -20.06 21.59
CA ASN A 370 -25.16 -19.16 22.48
C ASN A 370 -25.25 -17.77 21.87
N ASN A 371 -26.39 -17.44 21.30
CA ASN A 371 -26.70 -16.15 20.70
C ASN A 371 -27.64 -15.29 21.54
N SER A 372 -28.03 -15.76 22.73
CA SER A 372 -28.98 -15.10 23.62
C SER A 372 -28.34 -14.79 24.96
N PHE A 373 -28.71 -13.68 25.57
CA PHE A 373 -28.29 -13.29 26.88
C PHE A 373 -29.48 -12.67 27.65
N PHE A 374 -29.23 -12.11 28.83
CA PHE A 374 -30.25 -11.63 29.72
C PHE A 374 -31.26 -10.66 29.04
N ASP A 375 -32.50 -10.64 29.61
CA ASP A 375 -33.58 -9.76 29.18
C ASP A 375 -33.97 -9.90 27.70
N GLY A 376 -33.82 -11.09 27.13
CA GLY A 376 -34.18 -11.38 25.72
C GLY A 376 -33.25 -10.74 24.69
N GLY A 377 -32.11 -10.21 25.08
CA GLY A 377 -31.08 -9.72 24.21
C GLY A 377 -30.48 -10.82 23.34
N LYS A 378 -30.15 -10.46 22.11
CA LYS A 378 -29.53 -11.38 21.16
C LYS A 378 -28.35 -10.71 20.47
N ALA A 379 -27.21 -11.41 20.39
CA ALA A 379 -26.08 -11.05 19.59
C ALA A 379 -25.48 -12.31 18.94
N TYR A 380 -24.87 -12.14 17.80
CA TYR A 380 -24.26 -13.27 17.14
C TYR A 380 -22.91 -13.64 17.79
N ASN A 381 -22.74 -14.93 18.13
CA ASN A 381 -21.55 -15.42 18.80
C ASN A 381 -20.32 -15.32 17.90
N PRO A 382 -19.21 -14.68 18.35
CA PRO A 382 -17.99 -14.52 17.54
C PRO A 382 -17.39 -15.83 17.04
N MET A 383 -17.57 -16.94 17.75
CA MET A 383 -17.03 -18.23 17.35
C MET A 383 -17.69 -18.78 16.08
N GLY A 384 -18.97 -18.45 15.84
CA GLY A 384 -19.64 -18.80 14.61
C GLY A 384 -19.06 -18.12 13.36
N TYR A 385 -18.48 -16.92 13.49
CA TYR A 385 -17.76 -16.27 12.37
C TYR A 385 -16.55 -17.07 11.90
N ILE A 386 -15.91 -17.81 12.82
CA ILE A 386 -14.68 -18.55 12.53
C ILE A 386 -15.02 -19.90 11.89
N TRP A 387 -16.05 -20.58 12.40
CA TRP A 387 -16.26 -21.98 12.08
C TRP A 387 -17.42 -22.22 11.10
N GLU A 388 -18.40 -21.32 11.06
CA GLU A 388 -19.63 -21.49 10.29
C GLU A 388 -19.67 -20.66 9.00
N SER A 389 -18.64 -19.84 8.79
CA SER A 389 -18.46 -19.07 7.55
C SER A 389 -17.10 -19.36 6.94
N SER A 390 -17.03 -19.61 5.65
CA SER A 390 -15.77 -19.73 4.95
C SER A 390 -15.74 -18.87 3.69
N ASN A 391 -14.66 -18.13 3.50
CA ASN A 391 -14.39 -17.38 2.29
C ASN A 391 -13.02 -17.80 1.75
N SER A 392 -13.01 -18.35 0.55
CA SER A 392 -11.78 -18.72 -0.16
C SER A 392 -11.66 -17.96 -1.48
N ASN A 393 -10.45 -17.54 -1.78
CA ASN A 393 -10.13 -16.92 -3.07
C ASN A 393 -8.93 -17.65 -3.68
N LYS A 394 -9.16 -18.31 -4.82
CA LYS A 394 -8.14 -19.00 -5.61
C LYS A 394 -7.82 -18.19 -6.85
N THR A 395 -6.59 -17.75 -6.99
CA THR A 395 -6.13 -16.95 -8.12
C THR A 395 -5.04 -17.66 -8.88
N ILE A 396 -5.18 -17.75 -10.21
CA ILE A 396 -4.11 -18.15 -11.12
C ILE A 396 -3.81 -16.94 -12.01
N ASN A 397 -2.61 -16.39 -11.89
CA ASN A 397 -2.16 -15.26 -12.68
C ASN A 397 -0.92 -15.67 -13.49
N ASN A 398 -1.00 -15.56 -14.80
CA ASN A 398 0.11 -15.87 -15.71
C ASN A 398 0.37 -14.69 -16.64
N ARG A 399 1.62 -14.34 -16.82
CA ARG A 399 2.10 -13.33 -17.76
C ARG A 399 3.16 -13.92 -18.66
N ILE A 400 2.95 -13.71 -19.94
CA ILE A 400 3.86 -14.16 -21.00
C ILE A 400 4.26 -12.93 -21.79
N GLN A 401 5.56 -12.62 -21.82
CA GLN A 401 6.11 -11.49 -22.54
C GLN A 401 7.16 -11.98 -23.52
N GLY A 402 7.02 -11.63 -24.78
CA GLY A 402 8.02 -11.88 -25.79
C GLY A 402 8.46 -10.58 -26.46
N TYR A 403 9.72 -10.46 -26.82
CA TYR A 403 10.21 -9.36 -27.63
C TYR A 403 11.17 -9.80 -28.72
N VAL A 404 11.20 -9.01 -29.80
CA VAL A 404 12.22 -9.06 -30.84
C VAL A 404 12.81 -7.66 -30.99
N GLN A 405 14.13 -7.55 -31.02
CA GLN A 405 14.84 -6.29 -31.19
C GLN A 405 15.80 -6.37 -32.38
N PHE A 406 15.71 -5.38 -33.24
CA PHE A 406 16.58 -5.16 -34.38
C PHE A 406 17.51 -3.97 -34.10
N ASP A 407 18.81 -4.19 -34.03
CA ASP A 407 19.80 -3.14 -33.98
C ASP A 407 20.14 -2.78 -35.48
N ILE A 408 19.46 -1.72 -35.98
CA ILE A 408 19.40 -1.38 -37.42
C ILE A 408 20.70 -0.72 -37.87
N LEU A 409 21.16 0.26 -37.08
CA LEU A 409 22.41 1.01 -37.29
C LEU A 409 23.03 1.25 -35.90
N ASP A 410 24.26 1.76 -35.88
CA ASP A 410 24.90 2.20 -34.64
C ASP A 410 24.06 3.26 -33.95
N GLY A 411 23.63 2.94 -32.75
CA GLY A 411 22.74 3.78 -31.94
C GLY A 411 21.24 3.70 -32.30
N LEU A 412 20.81 3.07 -33.40
CA LEU A 412 19.42 2.96 -33.82
C LEU A 412 18.91 1.53 -33.66
N SER A 413 17.91 1.35 -32.80
CA SER A 413 17.28 0.06 -32.58
C SER A 413 15.76 0.15 -32.66
N PHE A 414 15.13 -0.91 -33.15
CA PHE A 414 13.69 -1.12 -33.13
C PHE A 414 13.37 -2.37 -32.30
N ARG A 415 12.45 -2.23 -31.33
CA ARG A 415 12.00 -3.35 -30.49
C ARG A 415 10.49 -3.44 -30.55
N SER A 416 9.98 -4.62 -30.88
CA SER A 416 8.56 -4.98 -30.78
C SER A 416 8.38 -5.97 -29.64
N GLN A 417 7.50 -5.67 -28.71
CA GLN A 417 7.20 -6.47 -27.53
C GLN A 417 5.71 -6.75 -27.46
N LEU A 418 5.36 -8.01 -27.23
CA LEU A 418 4.00 -8.46 -26.96
C LEU A 418 3.95 -9.08 -25.57
N GLY A 419 3.03 -8.64 -24.74
CA GLY A 419 2.72 -9.24 -23.45
C GLY A 419 1.26 -9.66 -23.39
N VAL A 420 1.00 -10.81 -22.79
CA VAL A 420 -0.36 -11.34 -22.54
C VAL A 420 -0.48 -11.66 -21.04
N LEU A 421 -1.60 -11.27 -20.47
CA LEU A 421 -1.99 -11.58 -19.10
C LEU A 421 -3.23 -12.49 -19.12
N PHE A 422 -3.17 -13.55 -18.34
CA PHE A 422 -4.32 -14.37 -17.95
C PHE A 422 -4.45 -14.29 -16.42
N ASP A 423 -5.55 -13.73 -15.92
CA ASP A 423 -5.85 -13.62 -14.50
C ASP A 423 -7.21 -14.24 -14.24
N ASN A 424 -7.21 -15.44 -13.65
CA ASN A 424 -8.40 -16.20 -13.36
C ASN A 424 -8.54 -16.32 -11.84
N ARG A 425 -9.74 -15.99 -11.33
CA ARG A 425 -10.03 -16.02 -9.90
C ARG A 425 -11.34 -16.78 -9.68
N LEU A 426 -11.33 -17.59 -8.63
CA LEU A 426 -12.53 -18.24 -8.10
C LEU A 426 -12.69 -17.83 -6.64
N ASN A 427 -13.70 -17.01 -6.37
CA ASN A 427 -14.08 -16.64 -5.02
C ASN A 427 -15.26 -17.50 -4.60
N THR A 428 -15.13 -18.19 -3.49
CA THR A 428 -16.20 -18.98 -2.91
C THR A 428 -16.52 -18.46 -1.52
N SER A 429 -17.80 -18.42 -1.19
CA SER A 429 -18.31 -18.09 0.13
C SER A 429 -19.35 -19.12 0.54
N VAL A 430 -19.20 -19.65 1.73
CA VAL A 430 -20.14 -20.60 2.34
C VAL A 430 -20.58 -20.02 3.69
N GLU A 431 -21.88 -19.96 3.90
CA GLU A 431 -22.53 -19.51 5.12
C GLU A 431 -23.47 -20.61 5.60
N ASN A 432 -23.04 -21.35 6.64
CA ASN A 432 -23.77 -22.49 7.22
C ASN A 432 -25.01 -22.03 8.02
N GLU A 433 -25.75 -22.95 8.56
CA GLU A 433 -26.98 -22.66 9.35
C GLU A 433 -26.70 -21.77 10.54
N ASP A 434 -25.60 -22.00 11.24
CA ASP A 434 -25.17 -21.25 12.42
C ASP A 434 -24.25 -20.07 12.08
N SER A 435 -24.15 -19.67 10.81
CA SER A 435 -23.36 -18.49 10.41
C SER A 435 -24.05 -17.18 10.77
N TYR A 436 -23.27 -16.09 10.85
CA TYR A 436 -23.82 -14.74 11.04
C TYR A 436 -24.83 -14.38 9.93
N TYR A 437 -24.56 -14.77 8.70
CA TYR A 437 -25.47 -14.52 7.59
C TYR A 437 -26.80 -15.21 7.78
N SER A 438 -26.78 -16.49 8.16
CA SER A 438 -27.98 -17.27 8.44
C SER A 438 -28.74 -16.72 9.63
N TYR A 439 -28.05 -16.40 10.71
CA TYR A 439 -28.64 -15.76 11.90
C TYR A 439 -29.41 -14.48 11.52
N LYS A 440 -28.86 -13.65 10.63
CA LYS A 440 -29.45 -12.36 10.24
C LYS A 440 -30.58 -12.49 9.19
N ASN A 441 -30.46 -13.45 8.28
CA ASN A 441 -31.33 -13.58 7.10
C ASN A 441 -32.23 -14.82 7.14
N SER A 442 -32.03 -15.74 8.12
CA SER A 442 -32.73 -17.03 8.22
C SER A 442 -32.58 -17.92 6.98
N LEU A 443 -31.42 -17.84 6.33
CA LEU A 443 -31.09 -18.55 5.07
C LEU A 443 -29.62 -18.96 5.09
N THR A 444 -29.30 -20.19 4.75
CA THR A 444 -27.94 -20.58 4.38
C THR A 444 -27.59 -20.04 2.99
N GLN A 445 -26.31 -19.81 2.71
CA GLN A 445 -25.87 -19.30 1.42
C GLN A 445 -24.57 -19.95 0.95
N GLY A 446 -24.58 -20.41 -0.29
CA GLY A 446 -23.38 -20.76 -1.04
C GLY A 446 -23.22 -19.86 -2.26
N GLN A 447 -22.05 -19.25 -2.41
CA GLN A 447 -21.76 -18.40 -3.57
C GLN A 447 -20.44 -18.79 -4.22
N ALA A 448 -20.44 -18.95 -5.54
CA ALA A 448 -19.26 -19.11 -6.37
C ALA A 448 -19.18 -18.00 -7.39
N ARG A 449 -18.09 -17.23 -7.37
CA ARG A 449 -17.85 -16.13 -8.30
C ARG A 449 -16.56 -16.35 -9.06
N SER A 450 -16.66 -16.47 -10.37
CA SER A 450 -15.53 -16.64 -11.28
C SER A 450 -15.23 -15.34 -12.01
N TYR A 451 -13.95 -14.96 -12.03
CA TYR A 451 -13.41 -13.84 -12.81
C TYR A 451 -12.43 -14.37 -13.84
N TRP A 452 -12.57 -13.90 -15.06
CA TRP A 452 -11.69 -14.21 -16.17
C TRP A 452 -11.23 -12.91 -16.79
N ASN A 453 -9.98 -12.57 -16.61
CA ASN A 453 -9.36 -11.42 -17.25
C ASN A 453 -8.33 -11.92 -18.26
N THR A 454 -8.49 -11.50 -19.51
CA THR A 454 -7.49 -11.68 -20.56
C THR A 454 -7.13 -10.32 -21.11
N SER A 455 -5.88 -9.93 -20.97
CA SER A 455 -5.40 -8.69 -21.53
C SER A 455 -4.10 -8.89 -22.33
N TRP A 456 -3.91 -8.06 -23.36
CA TRP A 456 -2.64 -8.01 -24.08
C TRP A 456 -2.19 -6.56 -24.30
N LEU A 457 -0.89 -6.40 -24.37
CA LEU A 457 -0.20 -5.15 -24.63
C LEU A 457 0.85 -5.40 -25.72
N ASN A 458 0.78 -4.68 -26.82
CA ASN A 458 1.82 -4.62 -27.85
C ASN A 458 2.49 -3.25 -27.81
N THR A 459 3.80 -3.23 -27.66
CA THR A 459 4.61 -2.03 -27.59
C THR A 459 5.71 -2.07 -28.65
N ASN A 460 5.74 -1.09 -29.53
CA ASN A 460 6.73 -0.92 -30.57
C ASN A 460 7.57 0.32 -30.26
N THR A 461 8.86 0.15 -30.08
CA THR A 461 9.79 1.19 -29.66
C THR A 461 10.91 1.36 -30.66
N LEU A 462 11.06 2.57 -31.20
CA LEU A 462 12.19 2.98 -32.00
C LEU A 462 13.08 3.88 -31.14
N SER A 463 14.32 3.50 -30.90
CA SER A 463 15.27 4.20 -30.04
C SER A 463 16.52 4.58 -30.83
N TYR A 464 16.91 5.85 -30.69
CA TYR A 464 18.16 6.37 -31.26
C TYR A 464 19.01 6.98 -30.13
N VAL A 465 20.14 6.34 -29.84
CA VAL A 465 21.09 6.77 -28.80
C VAL A 465 22.43 7.02 -29.48
N LYS A 466 22.88 8.26 -29.47
CA LYS A 466 24.17 8.63 -30.07
C LYS A 466 24.89 9.71 -29.28
N GLU A 467 26.18 9.54 -29.15
CA GLU A 467 27.11 10.51 -28.61
C GLU A 467 27.90 11.10 -29.78
N PHE A 468 27.65 12.42 -30.01
CA PHE A 468 28.37 13.18 -31.07
C PHE A 468 29.50 13.96 -30.39
N ASN A 469 30.73 13.51 -30.53
CA ASN A 469 31.86 14.00 -29.76
C ASN A 469 31.60 13.97 -28.25
N GLU A 470 32.49 14.41 -27.42
CA GLU A 470 32.35 14.35 -25.95
C GLU A 470 31.29 15.31 -25.38
N ASN A 471 30.73 16.21 -26.17
CA ASN A 471 29.87 17.31 -25.73
C ASN A 471 28.38 17.12 -25.99
N HIS A 472 27.98 16.27 -26.90
CA HIS A 472 26.59 16.14 -27.32
C HIS A 472 26.13 14.69 -27.24
N ARG A 473 25.17 14.42 -26.39
CA ARG A 473 24.52 13.11 -26.28
C ARG A 473 23.03 13.24 -26.48
N ILE A 474 22.49 12.48 -27.41
CA ILE A 474 21.07 12.42 -27.74
C ILE A 474 20.55 11.02 -27.47
N ASN A 475 19.38 10.94 -26.81
CA ASN A 475 18.58 9.74 -26.68
C ASN A 475 17.15 10.09 -27.10
N ALA A 476 16.76 9.72 -28.30
CA ALA A 476 15.42 9.93 -28.84
C ALA A 476 14.65 8.60 -28.88
N THR A 477 13.40 8.60 -28.44
CA THR A 477 12.55 7.42 -28.37
C THR A 477 11.18 7.74 -28.94
N ALA A 478 10.72 6.93 -29.91
CA ALA A 478 9.36 6.92 -30.41
C ALA A 478 8.69 5.61 -30.02
N VAL A 479 7.48 5.68 -29.49
CA VAL A 479 6.71 4.51 -29.05
C VAL A 479 5.32 4.53 -29.68
N PHE A 480 4.91 3.36 -30.17
CA PHE A 480 3.52 3.08 -30.53
C PHE A 480 3.04 1.88 -29.72
N GLU A 481 1.89 2.04 -29.07
CA GLU A 481 1.38 1.06 -28.12
C GLU A 481 -0.11 0.80 -28.34
N GLN A 482 -0.51 -0.44 -28.17
CA GLN A 482 -1.90 -0.87 -28.20
C GLN A 482 -2.15 -1.84 -27.04
N SER A 483 -3.26 -1.65 -26.33
CA SER A 483 -3.73 -2.58 -25.31
C SER A 483 -5.18 -2.94 -25.48
N TYR A 484 -5.51 -4.14 -25.02
CA TYR A 484 -6.84 -4.69 -24.97
C TYR A 484 -7.05 -5.42 -23.65
N ASP A 485 -8.12 -5.08 -22.94
CA ASP A 485 -8.51 -5.72 -21.69
C ASP A 485 -9.93 -6.26 -21.83
N ASN A 486 -10.13 -7.53 -21.50
CA ASN A 486 -11.42 -8.20 -21.51
C ASN A 486 -11.64 -8.86 -20.16
N ASN A 487 -12.52 -8.28 -19.37
CA ASN A 487 -12.93 -8.79 -18.08
C ASN A 487 -14.29 -9.43 -18.21
N TYR A 488 -14.43 -10.67 -17.75
CA TYR A 488 -15.68 -11.39 -17.68
C TYR A 488 -15.83 -12.01 -16.31
N ASN A 489 -16.97 -11.80 -15.69
CA ASN A 489 -17.28 -12.45 -14.42
C ASN A 489 -18.68 -13.06 -14.47
N HIS A 490 -18.87 -14.12 -13.70
CA HIS A 490 -20.17 -14.67 -13.40
C HIS A 490 -20.24 -15.16 -11.97
N THR A 491 -21.42 -15.07 -11.39
CA THR A 491 -21.70 -15.44 -10.01
C THR A 491 -22.91 -16.34 -9.99
N GLY A 492 -22.76 -17.48 -9.35
CA GLY A 492 -23.87 -18.35 -8.94
C GLY A 492 -24.04 -18.22 -7.43
N THR A 493 -25.27 -18.00 -6.98
CA THR A 493 -25.62 -17.98 -5.56
C THR A 493 -26.78 -18.93 -5.33
N GLY A 494 -26.59 -19.87 -4.41
CA GLY A 494 -27.64 -20.77 -3.94
C GLY A 494 -27.99 -20.43 -2.48
N TYR A 495 -29.25 -20.59 -2.14
CA TYR A 495 -29.77 -20.39 -0.78
C TYR A 495 -30.47 -21.65 -0.31
N ASN A 496 -30.49 -21.87 1.00
CA ASN A 496 -31.07 -23.08 1.62
C ASN A 496 -30.52 -24.35 0.96
N LEU A 497 -29.16 -24.44 0.87
CA LEU A 497 -28.55 -25.62 0.28
C LEU A 497 -28.61 -26.79 1.26
N ASP A 498 -29.11 -27.92 0.78
CA ASP A 498 -29.05 -29.20 1.51
C ASP A 498 -27.59 -29.64 1.67
N TYR A 499 -27.21 -30.06 2.86
CA TYR A 499 -25.84 -30.54 3.19
C TYR A 499 -24.72 -29.54 2.90
N ILE A 500 -24.98 -28.23 3.10
CA ILE A 500 -24.02 -27.15 2.81
C ILE A 500 -22.67 -27.36 3.49
N ASP A 501 -22.64 -27.94 4.69
CA ASP A 501 -21.43 -28.27 5.45
C ASP A 501 -20.52 -29.26 4.73
N MET A 502 -21.10 -30.20 3.97
CA MET A 502 -20.37 -31.26 3.25
C MET A 502 -20.00 -30.84 1.83
N ILE A 503 -20.90 -30.13 1.16
CA ILE A 503 -20.82 -29.85 -0.28
C ILE A 503 -20.26 -28.44 -0.54
N GLY A 504 -20.50 -27.47 0.35
CA GLY A 504 -20.16 -26.08 0.15
C GLY A 504 -20.83 -25.56 -1.13
N VAL A 505 -20.00 -24.99 -2.02
CA VAL A 505 -20.46 -24.44 -3.32
C VAL A 505 -20.32 -25.41 -4.51
N ASN A 506 -19.92 -26.68 -4.24
CA ASN A 506 -19.62 -27.63 -5.32
C ASN A 506 -20.88 -28.10 -6.09
N ASN A 507 -22.06 -27.96 -5.48
CA ASN A 507 -23.33 -28.26 -6.16
C ASN A 507 -24.44 -27.27 -5.79
N LEU A 508 -24.40 -26.08 -6.39
CA LEU A 508 -25.41 -25.04 -6.17
C LEU A 508 -26.81 -25.43 -6.72
N ALA A 509 -26.92 -26.53 -7.48
CA ALA A 509 -28.21 -27.02 -7.94
C ALA A 509 -29.10 -27.58 -6.82
N TRP A 510 -28.52 -27.87 -5.64
CA TRP A 510 -29.24 -28.31 -4.45
C TRP A 510 -29.81 -27.16 -3.61
N SER A 511 -29.74 -25.94 -4.12
CA SER A 511 -30.37 -24.78 -3.50
C SER A 511 -31.87 -24.71 -3.79
N ASP A 512 -32.58 -23.92 -2.98
CA ASP A 512 -33.97 -23.57 -3.30
C ASP A 512 -34.02 -22.88 -4.66
N SER A 513 -34.69 -23.51 -5.64
CA SER A 513 -34.75 -23.03 -7.03
C SER A 513 -35.44 -21.67 -7.16
N ASN A 514 -36.31 -21.28 -6.21
CA ASN A 514 -37.00 -20.00 -6.23
C ASN A 514 -36.10 -18.85 -5.75
N LEU A 515 -35.03 -19.16 -5.00
CA LEU A 515 -34.10 -18.18 -4.42
C LEU A 515 -32.77 -18.14 -5.15
N ALA A 516 -32.43 -19.17 -5.94
CA ALA A 516 -31.16 -19.24 -6.68
C ALA A 516 -30.97 -18.03 -7.61
N ALA A 517 -29.78 -17.44 -7.59
CA ALA A 517 -29.47 -16.25 -8.39
C ALA A 517 -28.23 -16.47 -9.26
N ILE A 518 -28.32 -16.03 -10.51
CA ILE A 518 -27.21 -16.02 -11.46
C ILE A 518 -26.99 -14.60 -11.96
N ALA A 519 -25.74 -14.16 -11.95
CA ALA A 519 -25.36 -12.86 -12.49
C ALA A 519 -24.11 -13.00 -13.36
N SER A 520 -24.01 -12.22 -14.41
CA SER A 520 -22.81 -12.12 -15.24
C SER A 520 -22.57 -10.67 -15.68
N ASP A 521 -21.32 -10.31 -15.87
CA ASP A 521 -20.90 -9.02 -16.39
C ASP A 521 -19.67 -9.16 -17.26
N ARG A 522 -19.58 -8.33 -18.31
CA ARG A 522 -18.44 -8.28 -19.21
C ARG A 522 -18.07 -6.86 -19.55
N SER A 523 -16.77 -6.54 -19.42
CA SER A 523 -16.24 -5.26 -19.85
C SER A 523 -15.05 -5.42 -20.79
N ILE A 524 -15.01 -4.61 -21.85
CA ILE A 524 -13.93 -4.57 -22.82
C ILE A 524 -13.40 -3.13 -22.88
N ASN A 525 -12.07 -2.99 -22.76
CA ASN A 525 -11.39 -1.72 -22.86
C ASN A 525 -10.26 -1.80 -23.85
N THR A 526 -10.09 -0.76 -24.67
CA THR A 526 -8.95 -0.63 -25.58
C THR A 526 -8.30 0.73 -25.41
N LEU A 527 -6.96 0.73 -25.50
CA LEU A 527 -6.17 1.95 -25.48
C LEU A 527 -5.15 1.89 -26.62
N MET A 528 -5.01 3.00 -27.35
CA MET A 528 -3.99 3.19 -28.37
C MET A 528 -3.17 4.42 -28.01
N SER A 529 -1.85 4.35 -28.13
CA SER A 529 -0.99 5.45 -27.71
C SER A 529 0.18 5.66 -28.66
N GLY A 530 0.55 6.91 -28.85
CA GLY A 530 1.76 7.32 -29.56
C GLY A 530 2.58 8.27 -28.69
N MET A 531 3.91 8.09 -28.60
CA MET A 531 4.79 8.94 -27.81
C MET A 531 6.09 9.24 -28.55
N LEU A 532 6.56 10.48 -28.41
CA LEU A 532 7.89 10.92 -28.81
C LEU A 532 8.58 11.55 -27.60
N ARG A 533 9.82 11.15 -27.30
CA ARG A 533 10.67 11.72 -26.25
C ARG A 533 12.06 11.95 -26.77
N VAL A 534 12.63 13.08 -26.38
CA VAL A 534 14.04 13.44 -26.66
C VAL A 534 14.71 13.84 -25.35
N ASN A 535 15.82 13.16 -25.03
CA ASN A 535 16.74 13.55 -23.98
C ASN A 535 18.03 14.05 -24.66
N TYR A 536 18.44 15.25 -24.32
CA TYR A 536 19.64 15.89 -24.84
C TYR A 536 20.54 16.34 -23.70
N VAL A 537 21.80 15.94 -23.74
CA VAL A 537 22.83 16.33 -22.77
C VAL A 537 23.91 17.10 -23.51
N PHE A 538 24.18 18.31 -23.05
CA PHE A 538 25.21 19.18 -23.57
C PHE A 538 26.34 19.38 -22.56
N MET A 539 27.58 19.08 -22.98
CA MET A 539 28.82 19.18 -22.18
C MET A 539 28.76 18.47 -20.81
N ASN A 540 27.90 17.46 -20.62
CA ASN A 540 27.59 16.85 -19.34
C ASN A 540 27.11 17.84 -18.23
N ARG A 541 26.64 19.05 -18.62
CA ARG A 541 26.24 20.13 -17.70
C ARG A 541 24.77 20.47 -17.83
N TYR A 542 24.29 20.58 -19.06
CA TYR A 542 22.92 21.00 -19.36
C TYR A 542 22.16 19.82 -19.94
N MET A 543 21.06 19.48 -19.29
CA MET A 543 20.23 18.32 -19.68
C MET A 543 18.82 18.84 -19.97
N LEU A 544 18.27 18.42 -21.10
CA LEU A 544 16.90 18.67 -21.51
C LEU A 544 16.18 17.36 -21.79
N THR A 545 15.03 17.16 -21.17
CA THR A 545 14.08 16.12 -21.56
C THR A 545 12.81 16.77 -22.05
N ALA A 546 12.33 16.44 -23.23
CA ALA A 546 11.04 16.88 -23.74
C ALA A 546 10.27 15.66 -24.27
N SER A 547 8.98 15.58 -24.00
CA SER A 547 8.12 14.53 -24.54
C SER A 547 6.72 15.02 -24.85
N ILE A 548 6.09 14.36 -25.81
CA ILE A 548 4.67 14.47 -26.10
C ILE A 548 4.09 13.07 -26.24
N ARG A 549 2.96 12.81 -25.61
CA ARG A 549 2.19 11.57 -25.74
C ARG A 549 0.75 11.87 -26.10
N ALA A 550 0.19 11.04 -26.95
CA ALA A 550 -1.23 11.03 -27.30
C ALA A 550 -1.82 9.68 -26.91
N ASP A 551 -2.90 9.67 -26.13
CA ASP A 551 -3.64 8.46 -25.74
C ASP A 551 -5.07 8.54 -26.24
N GLY A 552 -5.56 7.44 -26.87
CA GLY A 552 -6.92 7.28 -27.33
C GLY A 552 -7.61 6.09 -26.64
N SER A 553 -8.67 6.35 -25.87
CA SER A 553 -9.40 5.35 -25.07
C SER A 553 -10.78 5.05 -25.59
N SER A 554 -11.20 3.79 -25.55
CA SER A 554 -12.57 3.36 -25.87
C SER A 554 -13.59 3.76 -24.80
N ARG A 555 -13.15 4.16 -23.60
CA ARG A 555 -14.03 4.52 -22.48
C ARG A 555 -14.67 5.90 -22.63
N LEU A 556 -14.16 6.74 -23.54
CA LEU A 556 -14.57 8.12 -23.74
C LEU A 556 -15.11 8.31 -25.17
N LYS A 557 -16.05 9.25 -25.33
CA LYS A 557 -16.54 9.66 -26.64
C LYS A 557 -15.46 10.43 -27.38
N ASP A 558 -14.86 11.43 -26.73
CA ASP A 558 -13.69 12.17 -27.22
C ASP A 558 -12.44 11.38 -26.81
N LYS A 559 -12.06 10.44 -27.67
CA LYS A 559 -11.11 9.37 -27.35
C LYS A 559 -9.71 9.89 -27.07
N TRP A 560 -9.24 10.95 -27.79
CA TRP A 560 -7.85 11.37 -27.79
C TRP A 560 -7.56 12.50 -26.80
N SER A 561 -6.46 12.37 -26.08
CA SER A 561 -5.89 13.43 -25.24
C SER A 561 -4.38 13.49 -25.41
N TYR A 562 -3.78 14.70 -25.19
CA TYR A 562 -2.39 14.99 -25.42
C TYR A 562 -1.70 15.42 -24.12
N PHE A 563 -0.53 14.86 -23.86
CA PHE A 563 0.21 15.03 -22.61
C PHE A 563 1.64 15.50 -22.90
N PRO A 564 1.89 16.81 -22.97
CA PRO A 564 3.21 17.37 -23.12
C PRO A 564 3.97 17.39 -21.79
N SER A 565 5.30 17.23 -21.83
CA SER A 565 6.17 17.46 -20.68
C SER A 565 7.55 17.96 -21.11
N ALA A 566 8.18 18.74 -20.22
CA ALA A 566 9.55 19.22 -20.37
C ALA A 566 10.25 19.26 -19.01
N ALA A 567 11.54 18.91 -18.98
CA ALA A 567 12.36 19.04 -17.80
C ALA A 567 13.77 19.51 -18.18
N LEU A 568 14.35 20.33 -17.35
CA LEU A 568 15.70 20.87 -17.45
C LEU A 568 16.50 20.45 -16.21
N ALA A 569 17.79 20.14 -16.42
CA ALA A 569 18.72 20.00 -15.32
C ALA A 569 20.04 20.68 -15.64
N TRP A 570 20.63 21.26 -14.60
CA TRP A 570 21.92 21.95 -14.67
C TRP A 570 22.86 21.39 -13.61
N ASP A 571 23.93 20.75 -14.07
CA ASP A 571 25.00 20.27 -13.20
C ASP A 571 26.02 21.39 -12.97
N LEU A 572 25.81 22.15 -11.89
CA LEU A 572 26.64 23.27 -11.47
C LEU A 572 28.07 22.82 -11.07
N LYS A 573 28.23 21.55 -10.63
CA LYS A 573 29.55 21.02 -10.27
C LYS A 573 30.50 20.96 -11.47
N GLN A 574 29.95 20.79 -12.69
CA GLN A 574 30.74 20.76 -13.92
C GLN A 574 31.15 22.16 -14.43
N GLU A 575 30.65 23.24 -13.80
CA GLU A 575 31.01 24.61 -14.17
C GLU A 575 32.41 24.97 -13.66
N ASN A 576 33.13 25.79 -14.43
CA ASN A 576 34.52 26.16 -14.15
C ASN A 576 34.73 26.73 -12.75
N PHE A 577 33.73 27.47 -12.22
CA PHE A 577 33.81 28.08 -10.90
C PHE A 577 33.59 27.08 -9.72
N LEU A 578 33.07 25.85 -9.98
CA LEU A 578 32.90 24.79 -8.97
C LEU A 578 33.69 23.52 -9.26
N LYS A 579 34.17 23.34 -10.49
CA LYS A 579 34.82 22.11 -10.94
C LYS A 579 35.98 21.69 -10.05
N GLU A 580 36.81 22.66 -9.62
CA GLU A 580 38.00 22.41 -8.79
C GLU A 580 37.70 22.36 -7.29
N ASN A 581 36.46 22.63 -6.86
CA ASN A 581 36.11 22.56 -5.45
C ASN A 581 36.06 21.12 -4.98
N SER A 582 36.97 20.72 -4.12
CA SER A 582 37.09 19.34 -3.60
C SER A 582 36.08 18.97 -2.50
N PHE A 583 35.40 19.96 -1.92
CA PHE A 583 34.41 19.74 -0.87
C PHE A 583 33.03 19.35 -1.44
N ILE A 584 32.66 19.97 -2.59
CA ILE A 584 31.39 19.70 -3.27
C ILE A 584 31.64 18.70 -4.39
N ASP A 585 31.03 17.53 -4.33
CA ASP A 585 31.15 16.46 -5.33
C ASP A 585 30.01 16.51 -6.35
N GLN A 586 28.84 16.94 -5.92
CA GLN A 586 27.65 17.06 -6.76
C GLN A 586 26.86 18.32 -6.37
N LEU A 587 26.44 19.06 -7.35
CA LEU A 587 25.44 20.12 -7.19
C LEU A 587 24.69 20.24 -8.51
N LYS A 588 23.46 19.72 -8.51
CA LYS A 588 22.60 19.70 -9.70
C LYS A 588 21.23 20.27 -9.37
N LEU A 589 20.79 21.23 -10.17
CA LEU A 589 19.44 21.79 -10.10
C LEU A 589 18.55 21.12 -11.14
N ARG A 590 17.30 20.87 -10.77
CA ARG A 590 16.29 20.23 -11.63
C ARG A 590 15.01 21.05 -11.65
N LEU A 591 14.42 21.22 -12.83
CA LEU A 591 13.16 21.92 -13.04
C LEU A 591 12.32 21.09 -14.02
N GLY A 592 11.10 20.78 -13.66
CA GLY A 592 10.20 19.97 -14.47
C GLY A 592 8.77 20.50 -14.49
N TYR A 593 8.14 20.43 -15.65
CA TYR A 593 6.72 20.63 -15.82
C TYR A 593 6.17 19.57 -16.77
N GLY A 594 5.01 19.03 -16.45
CA GLY A 594 4.35 18.08 -17.32
C GLY A 594 2.88 17.90 -16.98
N SER A 595 2.16 17.40 -17.97
CA SER A 595 0.77 17.02 -17.89
C SER A 595 0.64 15.53 -18.13
N VAL A 596 -0.16 14.85 -17.31
CA VAL A 596 -0.50 13.43 -17.47
C VAL A 596 -2.00 13.26 -17.29
N GLY A 597 -2.60 12.33 -18.03
CA GLY A 597 -4.02 12.01 -17.91
C GLY A 597 -4.30 10.95 -16.86
N ASN A 598 -5.57 10.81 -16.48
CA ASN A 598 -6.05 9.66 -15.73
C ASN A 598 -7.30 9.09 -16.42
N GLN A 599 -7.27 7.78 -16.68
CA GLN A 599 -8.38 7.05 -17.30
C GLN A 599 -9.37 6.56 -16.23
N ALA A 600 -9.92 7.50 -15.47
CA ALA A 600 -10.78 7.25 -14.32
C ALA A 600 -12.17 6.71 -14.68
N VAL A 601 -12.56 6.76 -15.97
CA VAL A 601 -13.90 6.40 -16.43
C VAL A 601 -14.04 4.89 -16.55
N GLU A 602 -15.07 4.31 -15.97
CA GLU A 602 -15.44 2.90 -16.19
C GLU A 602 -15.82 2.63 -17.64
N ALA A 603 -15.67 1.38 -18.08
CA ALA A 603 -16.15 0.97 -19.40
C ALA A 603 -17.65 1.22 -19.56
N TYR A 604 -18.04 1.65 -20.76
CA TYR A 604 -19.45 1.89 -21.12
C TYR A 604 -20.17 2.99 -20.31
N ARG A 605 -19.47 3.79 -19.51
CA ARG A 605 -20.06 4.89 -18.71
C ARG A 605 -20.70 5.97 -19.58
N ILE A 606 -20.22 6.13 -20.80
CA ILE A 606 -20.79 7.05 -21.80
C ILE A 606 -22.20 6.68 -22.27
N TYR A 607 -22.64 5.45 -22.00
CA TYR A 607 -23.99 4.94 -22.34
C TYR A 607 -24.85 4.85 -21.08
N SER A 608 -26.20 4.91 -21.27
CA SER A 608 -27.13 4.60 -20.19
C SER A 608 -27.15 3.10 -19.88
N LYS A 609 -27.31 2.77 -18.60
CA LYS A 609 -27.57 1.41 -18.12
C LYS A 609 -29.03 1.30 -17.67
N MET A 610 -29.70 0.26 -18.12
CA MET A 610 -31.05 -0.05 -17.70
C MET A 610 -31.05 -1.27 -16.77
N THR A 611 -31.91 -1.25 -15.77
CA THR A 611 -32.08 -2.37 -14.81
C THR A 611 -33.55 -2.84 -14.91
N PRO A 612 -33.78 -4.15 -14.98
CA PRO A 612 -35.13 -4.69 -14.91
C PRO A 612 -35.72 -4.46 -13.50
N VAL A 613 -36.97 -4.11 -13.43
CA VAL A 613 -37.79 -3.96 -12.23
C VAL A 613 -39.10 -4.68 -12.40
N THR A 614 -39.53 -5.35 -11.34
CA THR A 614 -40.88 -5.94 -11.33
C THR A 614 -41.89 -4.86 -11.02
N VAL A 615 -42.87 -4.73 -11.88
CA VAL A 615 -44.03 -3.82 -11.70
C VAL A 615 -45.32 -4.63 -11.63
N THR A 616 -46.18 -4.23 -10.75
CA THR A 616 -47.52 -4.81 -10.69
C THR A 616 -48.39 -4.11 -11.73
N THR A 617 -48.96 -4.87 -12.63
CA THR A 617 -49.89 -4.35 -13.65
C THR A 617 -51.25 -4.06 -13.02
N PRO A 618 -52.12 -3.25 -13.66
CA PRO A 618 -53.43 -2.90 -13.12
C PRO A 618 -54.34 -4.08 -12.81
N ASN A 619 -54.11 -5.23 -13.46
CA ASN A 619 -54.83 -6.48 -13.22
C ASN A 619 -54.25 -7.35 -12.13
N GLY A 620 -53.20 -6.85 -11.36
CA GLY A 620 -52.57 -7.55 -10.25
C GLY A 620 -51.46 -8.54 -10.63
N SER A 621 -51.19 -8.74 -11.93
CA SER A 621 -50.10 -9.61 -12.36
C SER A 621 -48.76 -8.89 -12.34
N SER A 622 -47.68 -9.62 -12.07
CA SER A 622 -46.31 -9.09 -12.14
C SER A 622 -45.79 -9.06 -13.59
N SER A 623 -45.14 -7.98 -13.95
CA SER A 623 -44.48 -7.82 -15.26
C SER A 623 -43.11 -7.19 -15.09
N THR A 624 -42.17 -7.52 -15.98
CA THR A 624 -40.85 -6.89 -16.01
C THR A 624 -40.90 -5.59 -16.78
N ALA A 625 -40.58 -4.50 -16.16
CA ALA A 625 -40.29 -3.20 -16.77
C ALA A 625 -38.80 -2.88 -16.65
N TYR A 626 -38.34 -1.87 -17.38
CA TYR A 626 -36.94 -1.41 -17.31
C TYR A 626 -36.91 0.04 -16.87
N LYS A 627 -36.09 0.33 -15.86
CA LYS A 627 -35.80 1.71 -15.45
C LYS A 627 -34.35 2.08 -15.79
N ILE A 628 -34.07 3.37 -15.93
CA ILE A 628 -32.70 3.88 -16.04
C ILE A 628 -32.07 3.71 -14.67
N ASP A 629 -31.08 2.84 -14.59
CA ASP A 629 -30.23 2.65 -13.40
C ASP A 629 -29.15 3.73 -13.36
N ARG A 630 -28.57 4.03 -14.53
CA ARG A 630 -27.48 4.98 -14.68
C ARG A 630 -27.66 5.77 -15.99
N PRO A 631 -27.70 7.12 -15.92
CA PRO A 631 -27.82 7.94 -17.11
C PRO A 631 -26.55 7.89 -17.98
N ALA A 632 -26.69 8.13 -19.28
CA ALA A 632 -25.58 8.31 -20.19
C ALA A 632 -24.76 9.57 -19.83
N ALA A 633 -23.43 9.48 -19.91
CA ALA A 633 -22.53 10.60 -19.72
C ALA A 633 -21.55 10.76 -20.90
N PRO A 634 -22.03 11.10 -22.10
CA PRO A 634 -21.21 11.16 -23.30
C PRO A 634 -20.27 12.37 -23.36
N PHE A 635 -20.41 13.31 -22.44
CA PHE A 635 -19.60 14.53 -22.31
C PHE A 635 -18.35 14.34 -21.43
N LEU A 636 -18.16 13.15 -20.84
CA LEU A 636 -17.01 12.89 -19.98
C LEU A 636 -15.69 13.04 -20.73
N LYS A 637 -14.72 13.65 -20.01
CA LYS A 637 -13.35 13.91 -20.46
C LYS A 637 -12.36 13.15 -19.60
N TRP A 638 -11.10 13.17 -20.02
CA TRP A 638 -9.98 12.72 -19.22
C TRP A 638 -9.80 13.60 -17.97
N GLU A 639 -9.55 12.99 -16.83
CA GLU A 639 -8.94 13.73 -15.72
C GLU A 639 -7.50 14.08 -16.11
N ARG A 640 -7.04 15.27 -15.74
CA ARG A 640 -5.73 15.79 -16.08
C ARG A 640 -4.96 16.23 -14.84
N ASN A 641 -3.71 15.80 -14.73
CA ASN A 641 -2.79 16.19 -13.67
C ASN A 641 -1.67 17.03 -14.24
N ASP A 642 -1.64 18.31 -13.88
CA ASP A 642 -0.57 19.26 -14.20
C ASP A 642 0.37 19.37 -13.00
N GLN A 643 1.66 19.13 -13.21
CA GLN A 643 2.64 19.13 -12.13
C GLN A 643 3.86 19.97 -12.47
N PHE A 644 4.28 20.78 -11.49
CA PHE A 644 5.52 21.52 -11.48
C PHE A 644 6.42 20.98 -10.37
N ASN A 645 7.72 20.80 -10.67
CA ASN A 645 8.71 20.23 -9.75
C ASN A 645 10.02 21.04 -9.80
N VAL A 646 10.60 21.32 -8.62
CA VAL A 646 11.94 21.89 -8.47
C VAL A 646 12.74 20.96 -7.56
N GLY A 647 13.94 20.58 -7.98
CA GLY A 647 14.79 19.66 -7.22
C GLY A 647 16.24 20.09 -7.16
N VAL A 648 16.92 19.65 -6.11
CA VAL A 648 18.35 19.84 -5.90
C VAL A 648 18.97 18.51 -5.50
N ASP A 649 20.04 18.10 -6.19
CA ASP A 649 20.90 16.99 -5.79
C ASP A 649 22.24 17.59 -5.34
N PHE A 650 22.64 17.29 -4.11
CA PHE A 650 23.82 17.82 -3.47
C PHE A 650 24.66 16.69 -2.86
N GLY A 651 25.97 16.71 -3.10
CA GLY A 651 26.92 15.72 -2.59
C GLY A 651 28.20 16.37 -2.09
N ILE A 652 28.71 15.87 -0.97
CA ILE A 652 29.94 16.35 -0.34
C ILE A 652 30.78 15.18 0.19
N LEU A 653 32.04 15.47 0.56
CA LEU A 653 32.98 14.55 1.20
C LEU A 653 33.27 13.30 0.33
N ASN A 654 33.56 13.50 -0.95
CA ASN A 654 33.78 12.42 -1.93
C ASN A 654 32.57 11.48 -2.06
N GLY A 655 31.36 12.08 -2.08
CA GLY A 655 30.10 11.35 -2.22
C GLY A 655 29.65 10.59 -0.98
N ARG A 656 30.32 10.77 0.17
CA ARG A 656 29.93 10.14 1.43
C ARG A 656 28.64 10.67 2.03
N VAL A 657 28.29 11.93 1.72
CA VAL A 657 27.02 12.52 2.12
C VAL A 657 26.31 13.05 0.88
N ARG A 658 25.10 12.58 0.68
CA ARG A 658 24.25 12.96 -0.46
C ARG A 658 22.90 13.41 0.07
N LEU A 659 22.41 14.51 -0.48
CA LEU A 659 21.11 15.08 -0.20
C LEU A 659 20.35 15.23 -1.53
N THR A 660 19.14 14.72 -1.60
CA THR A 660 18.18 15.08 -2.65
C THR A 660 17.01 15.78 -2.00
N ALA A 661 16.66 16.96 -2.49
CA ALA A 661 15.54 17.75 -2.04
C ALA A 661 14.63 18.09 -3.22
N ASP A 662 13.34 17.88 -3.10
CA ASP A 662 12.34 18.18 -4.11
C ASP A 662 11.18 18.98 -3.50
N TRP A 663 10.72 19.99 -4.19
CA TRP A 663 9.45 20.67 -3.96
C TRP A 663 8.55 20.47 -5.16
N TYR A 664 7.27 20.24 -4.93
CA TYR A 664 6.30 20.04 -6.01
C TYR A 664 4.96 20.71 -5.73
N SER A 665 4.28 21.04 -6.81
CA SER A 665 2.88 21.45 -6.84
C SER A 665 2.17 20.69 -7.96
N LYS A 666 1.14 19.94 -7.62
CA LYS A 666 0.35 19.10 -8.51
C LYS A 666 -1.10 19.51 -8.44
N LEU A 667 -1.71 19.82 -9.57
CA LEU A 667 -3.11 20.19 -9.70
C LEU A 667 -3.81 19.16 -10.60
N SER A 668 -4.71 18.39 -9.99
CA SER A 668 -5.62 17.47 -10.68
C SER A 668 -6.90 18.21 -11.03
N LYS A 669 -7.21 18.28 -12.31
CA LYS A 669 -8.36 18.97 -12.89
C LYS A 669 -9.32 18.01 -13.54
N ASP A 670 -10.54 18.48 -13.78
CA ASP A 670 -11.58 17.69 -14.45
C ASP A 670 -11.85 16.35 -13.75
N ILE A 671 -11.74 16.34 -12.40
CA ILE A 671 -11.97 15.13 -11.60
C ILE A 671 -13.42 14.70 -11.69
N LEU A 672 -13.62 13.40 -11.87
CA LEU A 672 -14.94 12.79 -11.95
C LEU A 672 -15.62 12.79 -10.58
N LEU A 673 -16.81 13.35 -10.55
CA LEU A 673 -17.70 13.40 -9.39
C LEU A 673 -19.13 13.03 -9.78
N GLU A 674 -19.82 12.35 -8.87
CA GLU A 674 -21.27 12.20 -8.97
C GLU A 674 -21.95 13.48 -8.49
N VAL A 675 -22.49 14.25 -9.41
CA VAL A 675 -23.18 15.51 -9.13
C VAL A 675 -24.67 15.20 -8.96
N ALA A 676 -25.19 15.56 -7.77
CA ALA A 676 -26.60 15.36 -7.46
C ALA A 676 -27.53 16.06 -8.46
N ARG A 677 -28.64 15.43 -8.79
CA ARG A 677 -29.70 15.95 -9.67
C ARG A 677 -31.06 15.74 -9.00
N PRO A 678 -32.03 16.62 -9.29
CA PRO A 678 -33.39 16.45 -8.79
C PRO A 678 -34.00 15.11 -9.26
N SER A 679 -34.62 14.37 -8.36
CA SER A 679 -35.13 13.01 -8.61
C SER A 679 -36.22 12.92 -9.70
N HIS A 680 -36.88 14.04 -10.01
CA HIS A 680 -37.86 14.10 -11.09
C HIS A 680 -37.27 13.88 -12.51
N MET A 681 -35.94 13.94 -12.64
CA MET A 681 -35.23 13.60 -13.89
C MET A 681 -35.14 12.09 -14.15
N GLY A 682 -35.60 11.26 -13.20
CA GLY A 682 -35.56 9.79 -13.29
C GLY A 682 -34.23 9.18 -12.75
N TYR A 683 -33.31 10.02 -12.28
CA TYR A 683 -32.05 9.64 -11.62
C TYR A 683 -31.67 10.73 -10.61
N THR A 684 -30.87 10.34 -9.60
CA THR A 684 -30.50 11.23 -8.48
C THR A 684 -29.14 11.85 -8.62
N ALA A 685 -28.28 11.31 -9.48
CA ALA A 685 -26.93 11.81 -9.75
C ALA A 685 -26.47 11.50 -11.17
N ILE A 686 -25.54 12.33 -11.67
CA ILE A 686 -24.84 12.11 -12.93
C ILE A 686 -23.33 12.28 -12.73
N LEU A 687 -22.53 11.41 -13.36
CA LEU A 687 -21.09 11.55 -13.34
C LEU A 687 -20.66 12.71 -14.25
N ASP A 688 -19.84 13.62 -13.71
CA ASP A 688 -19.38 14.82 -14.44
C ASP A 688 -17.91 15.15 -14.06
N ASN A 689 -17.20 15.83 -14.95
CA ASN A 689 -15.86 16.37 -14.72
C ASN A 689 -15.97 17.71 -14.00
N ALA A 690 -16.05 17.71 -12.68
CA ALA A 690 -16.51 18.90 -11.94
C ALA A 690 -15.59 19.33 -10.78
N GLY A 691 -14.60 18.52 -10.40
CA GLY A 691 -13.76 18.78 -9.25
C GLY A 691 -12.30 19.10 -9.59
N GLU A 692 -11.60 19.72 -8.63
CA GLU A 692 -10.14 19.90 -8.67
C GLU A 692 -9.52 19.58 -7.31
N ILE A 693 -8.37 18.88 -7.32
CA ILE A 693 -7.56 18.57 -6.13
C ILE A 693 -6.16 19.15 -6.34
N LYS A 694 -5.62 19.78 -5.29
CA LYS A 694 -4.26 20.28 -5.27
C LYS A 694 -3.43 19.56 -4.22
N ASN A 695 -2.28 18.99 -4.64
CA ASN A 695 -1.26 18.44 -3.75
C ASN A 695 0.00 19.30 -3.82
N THR A 696 0.53 19.71 -2.67
CA THR A 696 1.79 20.48 -2.58
C THR A 696 2.64 19.86 -1.48
N GLY A 697 3.94 19.70 -1.75
CA GLY A 697 4.79 19.06 -0.75
C GLY A 697 6.28 19.27 -0.95
N VAL A 698 7.03 18.84 0.06
CA VAL A 698 8.49 18.82 0.07
C VAL A 698 8.99 17.41 0.45
N GLU A 699 10.07 17.00 -0.17
CA GLU A 699 10.68 15.69 -0.01
C GLU A 699 12.18 15.84 0.20
N PHE A 700 12.75 15.11 1.15
CA PHE A 700 14.19 15.05 1.39
C PHE A 700 14.63 13.61 1.49
N THR A 701 15.74 13.29 0.87
CA THR A 701 16.46 12.02 1.04
C THR A 701 17.91 12.36 1.39
N ILE A 702 18.36 11.91 2.55
CA ILE A 702 19.73 12.08 3.01
C ILE A 702 20.32 10.68 3.10
N SER A 703 21.42 10.44 2.38
CA SER A 703 22.19 9.19 2.40
C SER A 703 23.61 9.50 2.82
N ALA A 704 24.11 8.80 3.81
CA ALA A 704 25.47 9.02 4.31
C ALA A 704 26.20 7.71 4.59
N ASP A 705 27.51 7.72 4.30
CA ASP A 705 28.48 6.68 4.61
C ASP A 705 29.53 7.25 5.61
N PRO A 706 29.16 7.41 6.91
CA PRO A 706 30.06 8.03 7.88
C PRO A 706 31.37 7.26 8.05
N PHE A 707 31.28 5.94 7.99
CA PHE A 707 32.43 5.04 8.03
C PHE A 707 32.35 4.06 6.86
N SER A 708 33.47 3.92 6.13
CA SER A 708 33.58 3.03 4.96
C SER A 708 34.89 2.28 4.92
N ASP A 709 35.38 1.82 6.12
CA ASP A 709 36.60 1.05 6.24
C ASP A 709 36.37 -0.42 5.85
N LYS A 710 37.44 -1.15 5.52
CA LYS A 710 37.34 -2.56 5.10
C LYS A 710 36.77 -3.49 6.20
N GLU A 711 37.02 -3.20 7.47
CA GLU A 711 36.54 -4.01 8.58
C GLU A 711 35.19 -3.54 9.14
N PHE A 712 34.94 -2.22 9.09
CA PHE A 712 33.72 -1.62 9.60
C PHE A 712 33.16 -0.61 8.62
N SER A 713 31.89 -0.75 8.28
CA SER A 713 31.15 0.25 7.51
C SER A 713 29.82 0.57 8.17
N TRP A 714 29.44 1.83 8.06
CA TRP A 714 28.12 2.31 8.47
C TRP A 714 27.51 3.10 7.35
N HIS A 715 26.32 2.65 6.90
CA HIS A 715 25.48 3.33 5.93
C HIS A 715 24.17 3.74 6.59
N THR A 716 23.72 4.97 6.36
CA THR A 716 22.47 5.49 6.90
C THR A 716 21.68 6.27 5.85
N ASP A 717 20.38 5.99 5.76
CA ASP A 717 19.44 6.67 4.90
C ASP A 717 18.30 7.27 5.73
N LEU A 718 18.03 8.55 5.54
CA LEU A 718 16.91 9.27 6.13
C LEU A 718 16.03 9.84 5.02
N THR A 719 14.76 9.47 5.01
CA THR A 719 13.76 10.02 4.12
C THR A 719 12.74 10.83 4.91
N LEU A 720 12.38 12.01 4.41
CA LEU A 720 11.41 12.91 5.01
C LEU A 720 10.45 13.37 3.91
N SER A 721 9.16 13.37 4.18
CA SER A 721 8.13 13.79 3.23
C SER A 721 7.01 14.53 3.92
N HIS A 722 6.66 15.68 3.38
CA HIS A 722 5.47 16.42 3.77
C HIS A 722 4.58 16.62 2.55
N ASN A 723 3.30 16.29 2.66
CA ASN A 723 2.30 16.50 1.63
C ASN A 723 1.05 17.14 2.22
N LYS A 724 0.52 18.15 1.53
CA LYS A 724 -0.78 18.74 1.83
C LYS A 724 -1.67 18.60 0.60
N GLY A 725 -2.72 17.78 0.69
CA GLY A 725 -3.78 17.64 -0.30
C GLY A 725 -5.01 18.45 0.08
N THR A 726 -5.56 19.23 -0.83
CA THR A 726 -6.75 20.05 -0.60
C THR A 726 -7.72 19.98 -1.77
N PHE A 727 -8.99 20.16 -1.50
CA PHE A 727 -10.00 20.39 -2.53
C PHE A 727 -9.84 21.82 -3.07
N ASN A 728 -9.40 21.97 -4.33
CA ASN A 728 -9.21 23.28 -4.96
C ASN A 728 -10.51 23.83 -5.53
N LYS A 729 -11.41 22.92 -6.01
CA LYS A 729 -12.72 23.27 -6.53
C LYS A 729 -13.70 22.10 -6.36
N ILE A 730 -14.92 22.42 -5.95
CA ILE A 730 -16.02 21.46 -5.85
C ILE A 730 -17.28 22.11 -6.43
N PRO A 731 -18.10 21.41 -7.24
CA PRO A 731 -19.22 22.00 -8.00
C PRO A 731 -20.38 22.45 -7.10
N THR A 732 -20.51 21.91 -5.91
CA THR A 732 -21.54 22.26 -4.93
C THR A 732 -20.91 22.48 -3.58
N ALA A 733 -21.18 23.63 -2.95
CA ALA A 733 -20.81 23.83 -1.54
C ALA A 733 -21.40 22.68 -0.71
N ASN A 734 -20.59 22.09 0.16
CA ASN A 734 -21.00 21.02 1.07
C ASN A 734 -21.39 19.70 0.36
N HIS A 735 -20.63 19.27 -0.63
CA HIS A 735 -20.83 17.93 -1.18
C HIS A 735 -20.40 16.88 -0.15
N ARG A 736 -21.38 16.24 0.49
CA ARG A 736 -21.15 15.19 1.48
C ARG A 736 -20.93 13.87 0.77
N GLN A 737 -19.77 13.27 0.99
CA GLN A 737 -19.50 11.91 0.52
C GLN A 737 -19.81 10.91 1.63
N GLN A 738 -20.72 10.02 1.37
CA GLN A 738 -20.94 8.80 2.12
C GLN A 738 -19.68 7.91 1.99
N GLN A 739 -19.00 7.44 2.93
CA GLN A 739 -19.09 6.65 4.11
C GLN A 739 -17.90 5.77 4.38
N ALA A 740 -17.68 5.43 5.59
CA ALA A 740 -17.11 4.17 6.01
C ALA A 740 -18.22 3.36 6.73
N GLY A 741 -18.66 2.25 6.12
CA GLY A 741 -19.63 1.33 6.72
C GLY A 741 -21.07 1.83 6.78
N ASN A 742 -21.93 1.11 7.52
CA ASN A 742 -23.37 1.36 7.67
C ASN A 742 -23.73 2.52 8.62
N PHE A 743 -22.84 3.48 8.89
CA PHE A 743 -23.22 4.68 9.62
C PHE A 743 -24.25 5.46 8.83
N GLN A 744 -25.35 5.80 9.48
CA GLN A 744 -26.40 6.66 8.95
C GLN A 744 -25.93 8.11 8.75
N ASN A 745 -24.78 8.49 9.32
CA ASN A 745 -24.23 9.85 9.30
C ASN A 745 -22.98 9.90 8.42
N GLN A 746 -22.84 10.96 7.65
CA GLN A 746 -21.71 11.24 6.77
C GLN A 746 -20.57 11.83 7.58
N ILE A 747 -19.49 11.04 7.81
CA ILE A 747 -18.31 11.52 8.55
C ILE A 747 -17.27 12.23 7.70
N PHE A 748 -17.41 12.19 6.39
CA PHE A 748 -16.51 12.88 5.47
C PHE A 748 -17.27 13.92 4.69
N GLN A 749 -16.71 15.11 4.59
CA GLN A 749 -17.26 16.18 3.77
C GLN A 749 -16.16 16.73 2.85
N MET A 750 -16.50 16.90 1.58
CA MET A 750 -15.68 17.60 0.62
C MET A 750 -15.99 19.10 0.70
N ILE A 751 -15.04 19.90 1.18
CA ILE A 751 -15.17 21.33 1.33
C ILE A 751 -14.05 22.02 0.54
N GLU A 752 -14.41 22.98 -0.31
CA GLU A 752 -13.44 23.76 -1.08
C GLU A 752 -12.47 24.49 -0.15
N GLY A 753 -11.16 24.38 -0.43
CA GLY A 753 -10.08 24.93 0.39
C GLY A 753 -9.59 24.02 1.53
N GLU A 754 -10.38 23.01 1.94
CA GLU A 754 -10.07 22.15 3.06
C GLU A 754 -9.26 20.92 2.65
N LYS A 755 -8.69 20.22 3.68
CA LYS A 755 -7.87 19.02 3.47
C LYS A 755 -8.71 17.85 2.99
N LEU A 756 -8.11 17.01 2.17
CA LEU A 756 -8.65 15.70 1.81
C LEU A 756 -8.73 14.81 3.04
N GLY A 757 -9.84 14.07 3.19
CA GLY A 757 -10.03 13.13 4.31
C GLY A 757 -10.34 13.81 5.65
N SER A 758 -10.88 15.05 5.62
CA SER A 758 -11.36 15.72 6.82
C SER A 758 -12.61 15.04 7.36
N PHE A 759 -12.62 14.78 8.67
CA PHE A 759 -13.78 14.27 9.40
C PHE A 759 -14.74 15.41 9.71
N TRP A 760 -16.04 15.12 9.58
CA TRP A 760 -17.11 16.07 9.81
C TRP A 760 -18.04 15.54 10.90
N GLY A 761 -18.30 16.36 11.91
CA GLY A 761 -19.14 15.95 13.04
C GLY A 761 -19.26 17.02 14.12
N TYR A 762 -19.72 16.61 15.29
CA TYR A 762 -19.94 17.47 16.43
C TYR A 762 -18.68 17.62 17.30
N THR A 763 -18.57 18.76 17.97
CA THR A 763 -17.57 18.93 19.03
C THR A 763 -18.16 18.47 20.35
N PHE A 764 -17.59 17.40 20.92
CA PHE A 764 -17.95 16.88 22.24
C PHE A 764 -17.46 17.85 23.32
N ALA A 765 -18.33 18.17 24.27
CA ALA A 765 -18.08 19.14 25.35
C ALA A 765 -18.10 18.50 26.75
N GLY A 766 -18.06 17.16 26.83
CA GLY A 766 -18.06 16.41 28.07
C GLY A 766 -19.42 15.78 28.38
N VAL A 767 -19.74 15.65 29.67
CA VAL A 767 -20.96 15.04 30.18
C VAL A 767 -21.77 16.11 30.92
N TRP A 768 -23.07 16.15 30.68
CA TRP A 768 -23.96 17.06 31.38
C TRP A 768 -23.93 16.83 32.90
N GLN A 769 -23.56 17.85 33.67
CA GLN A 769 -23.55 17.83 35.11
C GLN A 769 -24.90 18.36 35.65
N GLU A 770 -25.21 18.11 36.90
CA GLU A 770 -26.47 18.56 37.54
C GLU A 770 -26.60 20.08 37.48
N ASP A 771 -25.55 20.82 37.78
CA ASP A 771 -25.53 22.29 37.71
C ASP A 771 -25.73 22.79 36.28
N ASP A 772 -25.14 22.14 35.27
CA ASP A 772 -25.31 22.50 33.86
C ASP A 772 -26.76 22.30 33.40
N VAL A 773 -27.39 21.19 33.78
CA VAL A 773 -28.76 20.84 33.40
C VAL A 773 -29.76 21.81 34.01
N ASN A 774 -29.53 22.21 35.26
CA ASN A 774 -30.40 23.13 36.03
C ASN A 774 -30.14 24.62 35.70
N ALA A 775 -29.04 24.95 35.02
CA ALA A 775 -28.74 26.31 34.59
C ALA A 775 -29.76 26.82 33.56
N PRO A 776 -30.10 28.14 33.58
CA PRO A 776 -31.01 28.73 32.59
C PRO A 776 -30.40 28.66 31.19
N PHE A 777 -31.21 28.30 30.20
CA PHE A 777 -30.81 28.34 28.81
C PHE A 777 -30.63 29.78 28.35
N VAL A 778 -29.51 30.05 27.63
CA VAL A 778 -29.18 31.36 27.08
C VAL A 778 -28.94 31.21 25.58
N ASP A 779 -29.74 31.91 24.77
CA ASP A 779 -29.64 31.88 23.31
C ASP A 779 -28.40 32.67 22.76
N ALA A 780 -28.22 32.71 21.45
CA ALA A 780 -27.16 33.44 20.79
C ALA A 780 -27.14 34.94 21.03
N ASN A 781 -28.29 35.52 21.40
CA ASN A 781 -28.46 36.94 21.72
C ASN A 781 -28.28 37.27 23.21
N GLY A 782 -27.92 36.25 24.02
CA GLY A 782 -27.77 36.38 25.46
C GLY A 782 -29.10 36.47 26.21
N GLN A 783 -30.23 36.05 25.61
CA GLN A 783 -31.56 36.09 26.21
C GLN A 783 -31.93 34.71 26.77
N THR A 784 -32.70 34.71 27.85
CA THR A 784 -33.26 33.50 28.46
C THR A 784 -34.73 33.36 28.07
N ASN A 785 -35.17 32.14 27.79
CA ASN A 785 -36.58 31.81 27.52
C ASN A 785 -37.35 31.33 28.77
N GLY A 786 -36.74 31.43 29.96
CA GLY A 786 -37.30 30.99 31.23
C GLY A 786 -37.21 29.48 31.47
N LYS A 787 -36.56 28.71 30.60
CA LYS A 787 -36.35 27.27 30.75
C LYS A 787 -34.92 26.99 31.13
N THR A 788 -34.68 25.83 31.73
CA THR A 788 -33.33 25.29 31.99
C THR A 788 -32.76 24.65 30.74
N ASN A 789 -31.44 24.43 30.74
CA ASN A 789 -30.78 23.66 29.69
C ASN A 789 -31.35 22.25 29.55
N GLY A 790 -31.67 21.60 30.70
CA GLY A 790 -32.28 20.26 30.70
C GLY A 790 -33.63 20.20 29.99
N GLU A 791 -34.45 21.26 30.13
CA GLU A 791 -35.76 21.37 29.46
C GLU A 791 -35.62 21.67 27.95
N VAL A 792 -34.64 22.49 27.55
CA VAL A 792 -34.44 22.88 26.14
C VAL A 792 -33.79 21.75 25.35
N TYR A 793 -32.65 21.28 25.80
CA TYR A 793 -31.92 20.17 25.14
C TYR A 793 -32.53 18.79 25.42
N LYS A 794 -33.49 18.71 26.33
CA LYS A 794 -34.10 17.45 26.79
C LYS A 794 -33.08 16.46 27.31
N VAL A 795 -32.15 16.89 28.14
CA VAL A 795 -31.05 16.11 28.69
C VAL A 795 -31.16 15.99 30.22
N LYS A 796 -30.45 15.01 30.77
CA LYS A 796 -30.28 14.76 32.19
C LYS A 796 -28.81 14.74 32.57
N PRO A 797 -28.47 14.93 33.86
CA PRO A 797 -27.11 14.68 34.33
C PRO A 797 -26.62 13.28 33.91
N GLY A 798 -25.38 13.19 33.37
CA GLY A 798 -24.86 11.95 32.87
C GLY A 798 -25.02 11.72 31.35
N ASN A 799 -25.82 12.53 30.64
CA ASN A 799 -25.91 12.46 29.18
C ASN A 799 -24.69 13.10 28.48
N SER A 800 -24.43 12.71 27.26
CA SER A 800 -23.39 13.35 26.40
C SER A 800 -23.74 14.81 26.12
N LYS A 801 -22.74 15.71 26.22
CA LYS A 801 -22.86 17.15 25.96
C LYS A 801 -22.07 17.51 24.70
N TYR A 802 -22.66 18.27 23.80
CA TYR A 802 -22.02 18.76 22.59
C TYR A 802 -22.05 20.29 22.56
N VAL A 803 -21.21 20.87 21.70
CA VAL A 803 -21.24 22.32 21.44
C VAL A 803 -22.40 22.63 20.51
N ASP A 804 -23.32 23.48 20.97
CA ASP A 804 -24.36 24.09 20.17
C ASP A 804 -23.76 25.40 19.60
N VAL A 805 -23.39 25.41 18.34
CA VAL A 805 -22.65 26.51 17.70
C VAL A 805 -23.54 27.74 17.53
N ASN A 806 -24.77 27.53 17.09
CA ASN A 806 -25.74 28.60 16.85
C ASN A 806 -26.58 28.95 18.08
N LYS A 807 -26.50 28.15 19.18
CA LYS A 807 -27.22 28.30 20.45
C LYS A 807 -28.76 28.36 20.27
N ASP A 808 -29.26 27.49 19.37
CA ASP A 808 -30.71 27.35 19.16
C ASP A 808 -31.38 26.33 20.10
N GLY A 809 -30.56 25.59 20.86
CA GLY A 809 -31.02 24.58 21.84
C GLY A 809 -31.32 23.22 21.22
N VAL A 810 -30.88 23.00 19.98
CA VAL A 810 -31.07 21.72 19.25
C VAL A 810 -29.77 21.31 18.55
N TYR A 811 -29.26 20.15 18.87
CA TYR A 811 -28.11 19.58 18.12
C TYR A 811 -28.53 19.13 16.72
N ASN A 812 -28.04 19.83 15.69
CA ASN A 812 -28.40 19.61 14.30
C ASN A 812 -27.18 19.83 13.37
N ASP A 813 -27.38 19.76 12.03
CA ASP A 813 -26.32 19.93 11.05
C ASP A 813 -25.57 21.28 11.12
N ALA A 814 -26.17 22.30 11.70
CA ALA A 814 -25.55 23.62 11.87
C ALA A 814 -24.44 23.63 12.95
N ASP A 815 -24.42 22.62 13.82
CA ASP A 815 -23.47 22.48 14.93
C ASP A 815 -22.27 21.61 14.53
N GLN A 816 -22.28 21.10 13.32
CA GLN A 816 -21.21 20.26 12.81
C GLN A 816 -20.07 21.09 12.19
N GLY A 817 -18.86 20.59 12.32
CA GLY A 817 -17.66 21.19 11.75
C GLY A 817 -16.59 20.15 11.45
N ILE A 818 -15.40 20.61 11.05
CA ILE A 818 -14.24 19.74 10.88
C ILE A 818 -13.76 19.32 12.28
N ILE A 819 -13.74 18.00 12.53
CA ILE A 819 -13.36 17.44 13.83
C ILE A 819 -12.03 16.68 13.80
N GLY A 820 -11.40 16.53 12.62
CA GLY A 820 -10.13 15.85 12.45
C GLY A 820 -9.82 15.58 10.99
N CYS A 821 -8.70 14.90 10.73
CA CYS A 821 -8.28 14.52 9.38
C CYS A 821 -7.50 13.19 9.39
N GLY A 822 -7.95 12.20 8.62
CA GLY A 822 -7.35 10.87 8.55
C GLY A 822 -6.11 10.75 7.65
N GLN A 823 -5.68 11.82 6.98
CA GLN A 823 -4.53 11.79 6.06
C GLN A 823 -3.24 12.22 6.76
N PRO A 824 -2.20 11.37 6.84
CA PRO A 824 -0.89 11.79 7.34
C PRO A 824 -0.32 12.93 6.52
N THR A 825 0.13 13.99 7.18
CA THR A 825 0.77 15.13 6.52
C THR A 825 2.27 15.02 6.44
N PHE A 826 2.88 14.25 7.36
CA PHE A 826 4.33 14.07 7.43
C PHE A 826 4.66 12.60 7.67
N ASN A 827 5.56 12.06 6.86
CA ASN A 827 6.11 10.72 7.04
C ASN A 827 7.64 10.72 6.88
N TRP A 828 8.29 9.79 7.55
CA TRP A 828 9.73 9.63 7.50
C TRP A 828 10.13 8.17 7.71
N GLY A 829 11.34 7.85 7.22
CA GLY A 829 11.97 6.56 7.45
C GLY A 829 13.47 6.73 7.69
N TRP A 830 14.01 6.00 8.65
CA TRP A 830 15.42 6.03 9.00
C TRP A 830 15.99 4.62 9.05
N ASN A 831 16.80 4.30 8.04
CA ASN A 831 17.46 3.01 7.89
C ASN A 831 18.93 3.12 8.24
N ASN A 832 19.46 2.17 9.03
CA ASN A 832 20.86 2.09 9.37
C ASN A 832 21.37 0.66 9.12
N THR A 833 22.53 0.57 8.50
CA THR A 833 23.17 -0.71 8.20
C THR A 833 24.65 -0.62 8.61
N PHE A 834 25.06 -1.53 9.46
CA PHE A 834 26.42 -1.68 9.95
C PHE A 834 26.98 -3.01 9.46
N ASN A 835 28.18 -3.00 8.90
CA ASN A 835 28.88 -4.24 8.58
C ASN A 835 30.18 -4.25 9.40
N TYR A 836 30.43 -5.36 10.07
CA TYR A 836 31.68 -5.60 10.78
C TYR A 836 32.21 -6.99 10.43
N LYS A 837 33.28 -7.04 9.62
CA LYS A 837 33.81 -8.30 9.06
C LYS A 837 32.69 -9.10 8.37
N ASN A 838 32.32 -10.23 8.92
CA ASN A 838 31.31 -11.14 8.38
C ASN A 838 29.91 -10.93 8.94
N PHE A 839 29.75 -10.02 9.91
CA PHE A 839 28.46 -9.67 10.50
C PHE A 839 27.87 -8.46 9.80
N ASP A 840 26.55 -8.49 9.59
CA ASP A 840 25.75 -7.34 9.24
C ASP A 840 24.65 -7.12 10.28
N PHE A 841 24.53 -5.90 10.74
CA PHE A 841 23.46 -5.47 11.63
C PHE A 841 22.71 -4.31 11.01
N SER A 842 21.40 -4.35 11.08
CA SER A 842 20.58 -3.24 10.60
C SER A 842 19.37 -3.01 11.50
N PHE A 843 18.95 -1.74 11.57
CA PHE A 843 17.65 -1.39 12.12
C PHE A 843 16.97 -0.34 11.26
N PHE A 844 15.64 -0.40 11.23
CA PHE A 844 14.81 0.49 10.43
C PHE A 844 13.63 1.01 11.23
N VAL A 845 13.46 2.34 11.26
CA VAL A 845 12.39 3.05 11.97
C VAL A 845 11.57 3.84 10.97
N VAL A 846 10.25 3.85 11.16
CA VAL A 846 9.33 4.67 10.37
C VAL A 846 8.44 5.50 11.28
N GLY A 847 8.01 6.67 10.82
CA GLY A 847 7.08 7.52 11.53
C GLY A 847 6.06 8.17 10.60
N PHE A 848 4.82 8.27 11.07
CA PHE A 848 3.71 8.96 10.42
C PHE A 848 3.07 9.93 11.40
N HIS A 849 2.87 11.16 10.99
CA HIS A 849 2.41 12.23 11.87
C HIS A 849 1.41 13.16 11.20
N GLY A 850 0.67 13.88 12.05
CA GLY A 850 -0.26 14.93 11.63
C GLY A 850 -1.53 14.37 10.99
N PHE A 851 -2.07 13.30 11.58
CA PHE A 851 -3.36 12.73 11.23
C PHE A 851 -4.09 12.21 12.47
N ASP A 852 -5.38 12.02 12.31
CA ASP A 852 -6.26 11.51 13.33
C ASP A 852 -6.89 10.19 12.88
N ILE A 853 -7.35 9.40 13.85
CA ILE A 853 -8.12 8.19 13.63
C ILE A 853 -9.48 8.37 14.29
N TYR A 854 -10.53 8.16 13.52
CA TYR A 854 -11.87 8.02 14.04
C TYR A 854 -12.04 6.58 14.55
N ASN A 855 -12.09 6.40 15.87
CA ASN A 855 -12.26 5.12 16.53
C ASN A 855 -13.73 4.70 16.51
N ALA A 856 -14.17 4.18 15.39
CA ALA A 856 -15.55 3.73 15.19
C ALA A 856 -15.89 2.50 16.04
N THR A 857 -14.88 1.69 16.39
CA THR A 857 -15.03 0.57 17.32
C THR A 857 -15.46 1.07 18.69
N HIS A 858 -14.81 2.11 19.22
CA HIS A 858 -15.24 2.70 20.50
C HIS A 858 -16.64 3.30 20.42
N GLN A 859 -16.94 4.06 19.36
CA GLN A 859 -18.28 4.64 19.20
C GLN A 859 -19.37 3.56 19.23
N MET A 860 -19.17 2.47 18.49
CA MET A 860 -20.14 1.37 18.47
C MET A 860 -20.27 0.68 19.84
N GLY A 861 -19.17 0.51 20.55
CA GLY A 861 -19.17 -0.03 21.91
C GLY A 861 -20.08 0.76 22.86
N TYR A 862 -20.12 2.07 22.72
CA TYR A 862 -21.03 2.92 23.51
C TYR A 862 -22.48 2.89 23.01
N ASN A 863 -22.70 2.77 21.68
CA ASN A 863 -24.06 2.69 21.13
C ASN A 863 -24.78 1.38 21.45
N LEU A 864 -24.05 0.31 21.72
CA LEU A 864 -24.65 -0.98 22.06
C LEU A 864 -25.41 -1.00 23.39
N ILE A 865 -25.17 -0.02 24.27
CA ILE A 865 -25.97 0.19 25.48
C ILE A 865 -27.46 0.46 25.15
N LYS A 866 -27.75 0.82 23.88
CA LYS A 866 -29.11 1.27 23.47
C LYS A 866 -29.74 0.45 22.38
N SER A 867 -28.99 -0.42 21.69
CA SER A 867 -29.58 -1.15 20.60
C SER A 867 -30.52 -2.22 21.13
N GLN A 868 -31.77 -2.21 20.66
CA GLN A 868 -32.74 -3.28 20.96
C GLN A 868 -32.28 -4.68 20.52
N GLN A 869 -31.23 -4.75 19.70
CA GLN A 869 -30.64 -5.99 19.21
C GLN A 869 -29.55 -6.56 20.14
N MET A 870 -28.97 -5.70 20.99
CA MET A 870 -28.05 -6.10 22.05
C MET A 870 -28.51 -5.43 23.36
N ALA A 871 -29.49 -6.04 24.01
CA ALA A 871 -29.96 -5.57 25.32
C ALA A 871 -28.88 -5.82 26.38
N GLY A 872 -27.79 -5.07 26.34
CA GLY A 872 -26.70 -5.28 27.29
C GLY A 872 -25.63 -4.20 27.21
N VAL A 873 -24.77 -4.24 28.17
CA VAL A 873 -23.58 -3.43 28.32
C VAL A 873 -22.45 -4.17 27.60
N THR A 874 -21.60 -3.45 26.86
CA THR A 874 -20.40 -4.07 26.29
C THR A 874 -19.33 -4.28 27.35
N PRO A 875 -18.44 -5.26 27.20
CA PRO A 875 -17.36 -5.51 28.15
C PRO A 875 -16.17 -4.53 27.98
N MET A 876 -16.41 -3.29 27.56
CA MET A 876 -15.38 -2.26 27.45
C MET A 876 -15.02 -1.70 28.82
N ARG A 877 -13.72 -1.76 29.17
CA ARG A 877 -13.19 -1.38 30.48
C ARG A 877 -13.45 0.08 30.84
N GLU A 878 -13.50 0.96 29.86
CA GLU A 878 -13.74 2.39 30.06
C GLU A 878 -15.08 2.69 30.75
N LEU A 879 -16.10 1.82 30.57
CA LEU A 879 -17.41 1.96 31.19
C LEU A 879 -17.38 1.86 32.73
N LEU A 880 -16.28 1.32 33.29
CA LEU A 880 -16.08 1.36 34.74
C LEU A 880 -15.89 2.79 35.29
N ASN A 881 -15.38 3.69 34.44
CA ASN A 881 -15.21 5.10 34.81
C ASN A 881 -16.35 6.00 34.30
N ARG A 882 -17.53 5.44 34.02
CA ARG A 882 -18.68 6.19 33.57
C ARG A 882 -19.13 7.22 34.59
N TRP A 883 -19.85 8.22 34.13
CA TRP A 883 -20.50 9.18 35.00
C TRP A 883 -21.52 8.47 35.91
N THR A 884 -21.45 8.79 37.20
CA THR A 884 -22.46 8.46 38.25
C THR A 884 -22.58 9.67 39.15
N PRO A 885 -23.64 9.76 39.99
CA PRO A 885 -23.75 10.83 40.98
C PRO A 885 -22.56 10.95 41.94
N THR A 886 -21.76 9.88 42.08
CA THR A 886 -20.57 9.84 42.94
C THR A 886 -19.27 9.93 42.14
N ASN A 887 -19.31 9.79 40.82
CA ASN A 887 -18.18 9.93 39.88
C ASN A 887 -18.54 10.96 38.80
N THR A 888 -18.50 12.24 39.13
CA THR A 888 -18.87 13.32 38.21
C THR A 888 -17.71 13.83 37.36
N ASN A 889 -16.45 13.52 37.75
CA ASN A 889 -15.24 13.95 37.06
C ASN A 889 -14.82 12.92 35.99
N THR A 890 -15.63 12.75 34.96
CA THR A 890 -15.39 11.87 33.82
C THR A 890 -16.04 12.44 32.57
N ASP A 891 -15.50 12.07 31.43
CA ASP A 891 -16.05 12.36 30.09
C ASP A 891 -16.84 11.17 29.49
N ILE A 892 -17.00 10.10 30.27
CA ILE A 892 -17.75 8.90 29.87
C ILE A 892 -19.20 9.03 30.39
N PRO A 893 -20.18 9.04 29.46
CA PRO A 893 -21.59 9.14 29.86
C PRO A 893 -22.07 8.00 30.76
N GLY A 894 -23.04 8.30 31.61
CA GLY A 894 -23.66 7.32 32.54
C GLY A 894 -24.77 6.50 31.89
N PHE A 895 -25.22 5.50 32.62
CA PHE A 895 -26.43 4.72 32.28
C PHE A 895 -27.69 5.49 32.62
N VAL A 896 -28.03 6.51 31.87
CA VAL A 896 -29.12 7.42 32.13
C VAL A 896 -30.34 7.13 31.25
N LYS A 897 -31.46 6.73 31.83
CA LYS A 897 -32.72 6.49 31.11
C LYS A 897 -33.44 7.80 30.83
N GLY A 898 -33.78 8.05 29.58
CA GLY A 898 -34.51 9.23 29.14
C GLY A 898 -33.65 10.49 29.03
N GLY A 899 -34.20 11.50 28.40
CA GLY A 899 -33.46 12.62 27.74
C GLY A 899 -33.54 12.44 26.25
N THR A 900 -33.18 13.45 25.47
CA THR A 900 -32.90 13.22 24.08
C THR A 900 -31.65 12.36 24.03
N GLU A 901 -31.88 11.13 24.30
CA GLU A 901 -31.02 9.99 24.15
C GLU A 901 -29.55 10.37 24.05
N ASN A 902 -28.71 9.70 24.80
CA ASN A 902 -27.25 9.72 24.52
C ASN A 902 -27.01 9.39 23.02
N LYS A 903 -27.34 10.33 22.12
CA LYS A 903 -26.98 10.20 20.71
C LYS A 903 -25.47 10.32 20.70
N ASP A 904 -24.78 9.18 20.59
CA ASP A 904 -23.36 9.21 20.33
C ASP A 904 -23.18 9.65 18.89
N PHE A 905 -23.26 10.96 18.69
CA PHE A 905 -23.00 11.58 17.41
C PHE A 905 -21.55 11.35 16.98
N PHE A 906 -21.32 11.37 15.69
CA PHE A 906 -19.97 11.57 15.15
C PHE A 906 -19.38 12.84 15.77
N SER A 907 -18.34 12.66 16.59
CA SER A 907 -17.83 13.77 17.39
C SER A 907 -16.34 13.63 17.69
N THR A 908 -15.76 14.71 18.16
CA THR A 908 -14.37 14.74 18.65
C THR A 908 -14.09 13.74 19.77
N ARG A 909 -15.11 13.20 20.45
CA ARG A 909 -14.94 12.17 21.48
C ARG A 909 -14.27 10.92 20.97
N PHE A 910 -14.52 10.54 19.70
CA PHE A 910 -14.01 9.32 19.08
C PHE A 910 -12.88 9.60 18.10
N VAL A 911 -12.42 10.86 18.05
CA VAL A 911 -11.28 11.25 17.22
C VAL A 911 -10.02 11.24 18.08
N GLU A 912 -9.10 10.36 17.75
CA GLU A 912 -7.85 10.16 18.47
C GLU A 912 -6.66 10.53 17.59
N ASN A 913 -5.54 10.93 18.22
CA ASN A 913 -4.30 11.19 17.49
C ASN A 913 -3.72 9.89 16.93
N GLY A 914 -3.69 9.75 15.60
CA GLY A 914 -3.19 8.59 14.87
C GLY A 914 -1.67 8.57 14.69
N SER A 915 -0.95 9.61 15.10
CA SER A 915 0.51 9.69 14.91
C SER A 915 1.23 8.55 15.62
N PHE A 916 2.22 7.96 14.94
CA PHE A 916 3.03 6.89 15.52
C PHE A 916 4.47 6.89 15.03
N ILE A 917 5.35 6.27 15.82
CA ILE A 917 6.71 5.87 15.46
C ILE A 917 6.80 4.36 15.65
N LYS A 918 7.27 3.65 14.64
CA LYS A 918 7.33 2.18 14.62
C LYS A 918 8.75 1.72 14.32
N MET A 919 9.28 0.85 15.16
CA MET A 919 10.46 0.07 14.82
C MET A 919 10.05 -0.99 13.79
N LYS A 920 10.39 -0.79 12.53
CA LYS A 920 9.98 -1.68 11.44
C LYS A 920 10.72 -3.00 11.46
N SER A 921 12.06 -2.96 11.63
CA SER A 921 12.89 -4.17 11.68
C SER A 921 14.18 -3.94 12.46
N ILE A 922 14.67 -5.02 13.08
CA ILE A 922 16.02 -5.18 13.62
C ILE A 922 16.53 -6.51 13.09
N THR A 923 17.62 -6.49 12.33
CA THR A 923 18.16 -7.69 11.67
C THR A 923 19.64 -7.85 11.97
N LEU A 924 20.05 -9.06 12.32
CA LEU A 924 21.43 -9.47 12.49
C LEU A 924 21.72 -10.63 11.52
N GLY A 925 22.73 -10.48 10.70
CA GLY A 925 23.17 -11.50 9.77
C GLY A 925 24.63 -11.89 9.98
N TYR A 926 24.96 -13.12 9.62
CA TYR A 926 26.31 -13.63 9.56
C TYR A 926 26.54 -14.34 8.22
N THR A 927 27.52 -13.87 7.47
CA THR A 927 27.90 -14.47 6.20
C THR A 927 29.17 -15.30 6.42
N LEU A 928 29.18 -16.56 6.03
CA LEU A 928 30.35 -17.41 6.19
C LEU A 928 31.53 -16.84 5.41
N PRO A 929 32.78 -16.95 5.98
CA PRO A 929 33.98 -16.52 5.28
C PRO A 929 34.14 -17.24 3.94
N GLU A 930 34.60 -16.53 2.92
CA GLU A 930 34.76 -17.06 1.55
C GLU A 930 35.62 -18.32 1.51
N ALA A 931 36.68 -18.38 2.30
CA ALA A 931 37.54 -19.56 2.42
C ALA A 931 36.79 -20.80 2.89
N THR A 932 35.89 -20.61 3.87
CA THR A 932 35.03 -21.69 4.38
C THR A 932 34.00 -22.11 3.32
N CYS A 933 33.40 -21.15 2.65
CA CYS A 933 32.43 -21.42 1.57
C CYS A 933 33.11 -22.23 0.45
N ARG A 934 34.30 -21.86 0.02
CA ARG A 934 35.08 -22.58 -0.99
C ARG A 934 35.40 -24.01 -0.58
N SER A 935 35.76 -24.23 0.70
CA SER A 935 36.05 -25.57 1.22
C SER A 935 34.83 -26.49 1.23
N LEU A 936 33.63 -25.90 1.30
CA LEU A 936 32.33 -26.59 1.26
C LEU A 936 31.77 -26.72 -0.16
N GLY A 937 32.45 -26.17 -1.19
CA GLY A 937 31.97 -26.16 -2.58
C GLY A 937 30.79 -25.24 -2.85
N ILE A 938 30.63 -24.20 -2.02
CA ILE A 938 29.53 -23.23 -2.11
C ILE A 938 30.08 -21.81 -2.36
N ASN A 939 29.27 -20.96 -2.99
CA ASN A 939 29.66 -19.58 -3.25
C ASN A 939 29.40 -18.66 -2.05
N ASN A 940 28.24 -18.82 -1.41
CA ASN A 940 27.82 -17.98 -0.30
C ASN A 940 26.84 -18.70 0.61
N LEU A 941 26.95 -18.47 1.93
CA LEU A 941 25.95 -18.84 2.92
C LEU A 941 25.83 -17.69 3.94
N ARG A 942 24.66 -17.11 4.02
CA ARG A 942 24.29 -16.13 5.06
C ARG A 942 23.15 -16.68 5.89
N VAL A 943 23.32 -16.67 7.22
CA VAL A 943 22.26 -16.97 8.19
C VAL A 943 21.89 -15.66 8.89
N TYR A 944 20.60 -15.44 9.14
CA TYR A 944 20.15 -14.21 9.76
C TYR A 944 18.94 -14.43 10.67
N ALA A 945 18.82 -13.55 11.66
CA ALA A 945 17.66 -13.41 12.52
C ALA A 945 17.12 -11.98 12.43
N SER A 946 15.80 -11.83 12.43
CA SER A 946 15.15 -10.53 12.36
C SER A 946 13.94 -10.48 13.28
N VAL A 947 13.76 -9.35 13.95
CA VAL A 947 12.53 -9.02 14.66
C VAL A 947 11.88 -7.86 13.94
N GLN A 948 10.60 -8.04 13.55
CA GLN A 948 9.86 -7.00 12.84
C GLN A 948 8.66 -6.54 13.67
N ASN A 949 8.37 -5.26 13.60
CA ASN A 949 7.34 -4.59 14.37
C ASN A 949 7.44 -4.88 15.90
N PRO A 950 8.65 -4.88 16.53
CA PRO A 950 8.79 -5.22 17.93
C PRO A 950 7.98 -4.30 18.85
N PHE A 951 7.90 -3.01 18.50
CA PHE A 951 7.11 -2.02 19.24
C PHE A 951 6.77 -0.82 18.34
N HIS A 952 5.71 -0.12 18.73
CA HIS A 952 5.36 1.21 18.23
C HIS A 952 5.04 2.14 19.39
N ILE A 953 5.26 3.44 19.19
CA ILE A 953 4.95 4.50 20.12
C ILE A 953 3.82 5.31 19.52
N THR A 954 2.65 5.31 20.17
CA THR A 954 1.45 6.03 19.72
C THR A 954 0.59 6.43 20.91
N LYS A 955 -0.27 7.42 20.71
CA LYS A 955 -1.34 7.80 21.63
C LYS A 955 -2.68 7.15 21.28
N TYR A 956 -2.75 6.43 20.17
CA TYR A 956 -3.96 5.76 19.73
C TYR A 956 -4.32 4.60 20.66
N SER A 957 -5.57 4.56 21.11
CA SER A 957 -6.06 3.57 22.07
C SER A 957 -6.41 2.22 21.45
N GLY A 958 -6.73 2.16 20.15
CA GLY A 958 -7.07 0.93 19.42
C GLY A 958 -5.92 -0.06 19.26
N LEU A 959 -6.12 -1.09 18.45
CA LEU A 959 -5.16 -2.21 18.30
C LEU A 959 -3.90 -1.82 17.54
N ASP A 960 -4.04 -1.05 16.44
CA ASP A 960 -2.93 -0.64 15.59
C ASP A 960 -3.27 0.68 14.86
N PRO A 961 -2.46 1.75 15.03
CA PRO A 961 -2.72 3.04 14.36
C PRO A 961 -2.52 3.00 12.85
N GLU A 962 -1.84 1.99 12.31
CA GLU A 962 -1.62 1.81 10.88
C GLU A 962 -2.78 1.06 10.22
N ALA A 963 -3.42 0.15 10.94
CA ALA A 963 -4.53 -0.67 10.47
C ALA A 963 -5.83 0.15 10.50
N THR A 964 -6.12 0.83 9.40
CA THR A 964 -7.36 1.58 9.21
C THR A 964 -8.05 1.16 7.92
N MET A 965 -9.38 1.12 7.96
CA MET A 965 -10.21 0.79 6.81
C MET A 965 -10.56 2.06 6.03
N GLY A 966 -10.87 1.88 4.76
CA GLY A 966 -11.49 2.90 3.94
C GLY A 966 -10.89 3.08 2.56
N SER A 967 -11.63 3.79 1.72
CA SER A 967 -11.16 4.25 0.43
C SER A 967 -10.10 5.37 0.59
N PRO A 968 -9.43 5.77 -0.47
CA PRO A 968 -8.43 6.83 -0.41
C PRO A 968 -8.88 8.13 0.29
N LEU A 969 -10.14 8.51 0.15
CA LEU A 969 -10.70 9.73 0.78
C LEU A 969 -11.21 9.51 2.21
N VAL A 970 -11.52 8.28 2.57
CA VAL A 970 -12.10 7.90 3.86
C VAL A 970 -11.11 7.15 4.75
N GLN A 971 -9.83 7.45 4.61
CA GLN A 971 -8.76 6.89 5.44
C GLN A 971 -8.85 7.40 6.88
N GLY A 972 -8.38 6.58 7.82
CA GLY A 972 -8.31 6.96 9.23
C GLY A 972 -9.56 6.60 10.03
N VAL A 973 -10.35 5.61 9.59
CA VAL A 973 -11.48 5.05 10.35
C VAL A 973 -11.15 3.64 10.78
N ASP A 974 -11.22 3.35 12.08
CA ASP A 974 -11.00 2.01 12.62
C ASP A 974 -12.34 1.35 13.01
N TRP A 975 -12.72 0.34 12.22
CA TRP A 975 -13.87 -0.54 12.39
C TRP A 975 -13.48 -1.94 12.89
N GLY A 976 -12.47 -2.07 13.74
CA GLY A 976 -11.90 -3.36 14.06
C GLY A 976 -11.04 -3.89 12.92
N ALA A 977 -10.13 -3.05 12.43
CA ALA A 977 -9.20 -3.43 11.39
C ALA A 977 -8.25 -4.54 11.88
N TYR A 978 -7.85 -5.42 10.96
CA TYR A 978 -6.94 -6.53 11.26
C TYR A 978 -5.57 -5.98 11.68
N PRO A 979 -5.12 -6.17 12.93
CA PRO A 979 -3.89 -5.55 13.42
C PRO A 979 -2.64 -6.22 12.86
N ASN A 980 -1.56 -5.46 12.73
CA ASN A 980 -0.25 -5.99 12.35
C ASN A 980 0.35 -6.85 13.47
N SER A 981 1.03 -7.92 13.09
CA SER A 981 1.71 -8.84 14.00
C SER A 981 3.12 -8.36 14.37
N ARG A 982 3.60 -8.82 15.51
CA ARG A 982 5.03 -8.82 15.87
C ARG A 982 5.64 -10.11 15.33
N ASN A 983 6.76 -10.00 14.61
CA ASN A 983 7.33 -11.10 13.84
C ASN A 983 8.74 -11.43 14.32
N TYR A 984 9.03 -12.71 14.51
CA TYR A 984 10.36 -13.25 14.86
C TYR A 984 10.79 -14.20 13.75
N LEU A 985 11.76 -13.79 12.97
CA LEU A 985 12.14 -14.45 11.74
C LEU A 985 13.57 -14.98 11.84
N ILE A 986 13.77 -16.21 11.37
CA ILE A 986 15.09 -16.81 11.12
C ILE A 986 15.14 -17.30 9.69
N GLY A 987 16.26 -17.04 9.01
CA GLY A 987 16.38 -17.45 7.63
C GLY A 987 17.82 -17.68 7.19
N LEU A 988 17.94 -18.23 6.00
CA LEU A 988 19.20 -18.49 5.34
C LEU A 988 19.15 -18.12 3.85
N ASN A 989 20.28 -17.63 3.34
CA ASN A 989 20.52 -17.42 1.92
C ASN A 989 21.75 -18.25 1.53
N PHE A 990 21.59 -19.09 0.55
CA PHE A 990 22.59 -20.04 0.12
C PHE A 990 22.77 -19.97 -1.41
N SER A 991 24.02 -20.03 -1.90
CA SER A 991 24.27 -20.11 -3.34
C SER A 991 25.48 -20.98 -3.66
N PHE A 992 25.44 -21.68 -4.80
CA PHE A 992 26.50 -22.51 -5.33
C PHE A 992 26.57 -22.43 -6.86
#